data_936a8ba5776460a27c4e2883f984488c
#
_entry.id   936a8ba5776460a27c4e2883f984488c
#
_cell.length_a   1.000
_cell.length_b   1.000
_cell.length_c   1.000
_cell.angle_alpha   90.00
_cell.angle_beta   90.00
_cell.angle_gamma   90.00
#
_symmetry.space_group_name_H-M   'P 1'
#
loop_
_entity.id
_entity.type
_entity.pdbx_description
1 polymer ?
#
loop_
_entity_poly.entity_id
_entity_poly.type
_entity_poly.pdbx_seq_one_letter_code
_entity_poly.pdbx_strand_id
1 'polypeptide(L)'
;MMILRILKYLFFSMISLLVITLAIVYINLDYKMYPLKANQELYSKNIWEIDTDSLAEELLKKMTLEEKIDQMYGEKMYKSIPKFFGNFIFKQRFPHIYVGRNDRLNIPPWVLSDGPRGARVLDKDVNAVTTFPVAMARAASWNINLEYRVHDVISKEMRANKTNYAATPCINLLRHPGWGRAQETYGEDPWLLGEFGVAAVKGIEKNNVMACPKHFALNSIENSRWVIDVTADERTLREVYLPHFKKVIQEGKPASIMSAYNKVRGKYSGSNEELLTNILKKEWEFDGFISTDWMYGIYDGIEAINAGLNVEMPWQDEYSYGTIKDGLKEGKIKVKDIDELVLSTLKTRLKYAFSYDSIDYNHELILNESHIDLAREVSEESMVLIKNENILPFDLGKNLKIGVIGRLADTENTGDLGSSDSNPPYVVTPFEGIKNYHINNNNEVYLDKANDINKSVELAKELDQVILVVGYDYSDEGEYIMSRGQMLKSAEAKKLIGAKGVGGDRLSLKLREDDEILIKEISKVNDNIVVVYIGGSAIDMSGWEKNVPSIVFSWYSGMEGGNALAKIIYGDVNPSGKLPFTIARNSNDYPYFNPYTDTITYGYYHGYSLFEKYNKEIAYPFGHGLSYSNFRYENFNLTNNILEDSMLFFSVDLTNVSDIGGKEILQFYVGFENSEIDRPLKLLRDFKKVYLKPGESKSINFEINKNDLSYYNTEKKKWMNENIQYNFYVGGSSKQDKLLKISEFIYQ
;
A
#
# COMPACT_ATOMS: atom_id res chain seq x y z
N MET A 1 -29.14 -1.11 57.16
CA MET A 1 -28.65 0.17 56.64
C MET A 1 -27.13 0.36 56.85
N MET A 2 -26.59 0.06 58.03
CA MET A 2 -25.14 0.19 58.34
C MET A 2 -24.25 -0.72 57.50
N ILE A 3 -24.62 -2.00 57.30
CA ILE A 3 -23.88 -2.98 56.52
C ILE A 3 -23.78 -2.55 55.04
N LEU A 4 -24.84 -2.00 54.45
CA LEU A 4 -24.86 -1.52 53.07
C LEU A 4 -23.93 -0.28 52.87
N ARG A 5 -23.82 0.58 53.91
CA ARG A 5 -22.85 1.70 53.89
C ARG A 5 -21.41 1.19 53.96
N ILE A 6 -21.13 0.23 54.83
CA ILE A 6 -19.81 -0.39 54.94
C ILE A 6 -19.41 -1.06 53.62
N LEU A 7 -20.28 -1.87 52.99
CA LEU A 7 -20.03 -2.49 51.68
C LEU A 7 -19.79 -1.44 50.60
N LYS A 8 -20.53 -0.31 50.61
CA LYS A 8 -20.33 0.77 49.66
C LYS A 8 -18.97 1.45 49.85
N TYR A 9 -18.53 1.71 51.10
CA TYR A 9 -17.22 2.27 51.37
C TYR A 9 -16.10 1.29 51.00
N LEU A 10 -16.23 0.00 51.28
CA LEU A 10 -15.27 -1.03 50.87
C LEU A 10 -15.15 -1.12 49.35
N PHE A 11 -16.28 -1.06 48.65
CA PHE A 11 -16.32 -1.05 47.18
C PHE A 11 -15.60 0.17 46.59
N PHE A 12 -15.90 1.38 47.09
CA PHE A 12 -15.22 2.60 46.63
C PHE A 12 -13.72 2.62 47.01
N SER A 13 -13.37 2.11 48.20
CA SER A 13 -11.95 2.00 48.61
C SER A 13 -11.21 1.01 47.72
N MET A 14 -11.83 -0.09 47.33
CA MET A 14 -11.26 -1.08 46.42
C MET A 14 -11.09 -0.53 45.00
N ILE A 15 -12.05 0.23 44.48
CA ILE A 15 -11.93 0.96 43.22
C ILE A 15 -10.82 1.99 43.28
N SER A 16 -10.76 2.79 44.36
CA SER A 16 -9.71 3.79 44.52
C SER A 16 -8.32 3.15 44.58
N LEU A 17 -8.18 2.03 45.30
CA LEU A 17 -6.93 1.28 45.37
C LEU A 17 -6.55 0.73 44.00
N LEU A 18 -7.53 0.20 43.25
CA LEU A 18 -7.31 -0.28 41.85
C LEU A 18 -6.87 0.86 40.95
N VAL A 19 -7.51 2.02 41.02
CA VAL A 19 -7.16 3.20 40.21
C VAL A 19 -5.75 3.72 40.59
N ILE A 20 -5.42 3.78 41.88
CA ILE A 20 -4.09 4.17 42.34
C ILE A 20 -3.03 3.16 41.89
N THR A 21 -3.33 1.86 41.99
CA THR A 21 -2.42 0.81 41.53
C THR A 21 -2.22 0.91 40.02
N LEU A 22 -3.28 1.11 39.25
CA LEU A 22 -3.21 1.31 37.81
C LEU A 22 -2.43 2.60 37.44
N ALA A 23 -2.60 3.67 38.20
CA ALA A 23 -1.86 4.92 38.01
C ALA A 23 -0.37 4.75 38.35
N ILE A 24 -0.03 4.03 39.42
CA ILE A 24 1.36 3.71 39.78
C ILE A 24 2.00 2.81 38.73
N VAL A 25 1.27 1.81 38.27
CA VAL A 25 1.71 0.93 37.17
C VAL A 25 1.92 1.74 35.90
N TYR A 26 1.00 2.65 35.57
CA TYR A 26 1.10 3.55 34.42
C TYR A 26 2.32 4.47 34.52
N ILE A 27 2.54 5.13 35.66
CA ILE A 27 3.68 6.05 35.89
C ILE A 27 5.02 5.28 35.86
N ASN A 28 5.07 4.05 36.40
CA ASN A 28 6.28 3.22 36.33
C ASN A 28 6.47 2.49 35.01
N LEU A 29 5.43 2.45 34.15
CA LEU A 29 5.51 1.96 32.78
C LEU A 29 5.91 3.07 31.79
N ASP A 30 6.05 4.32 32.28
CA ASP A 30 6.57 5.42 31.46
C ASP A 30 8.06 5.12 31.19
N TYR A 31 8.27 4.34 30.16
CA TYR A 31 9.59 4.00 29.69
C TYR A 31 10.30 5.30 29.32
N LYS A 32 11.39 5.62 30.04
CA LYS A 32 12.36 6.57 29.52
C LYS A 32 12.64 6.16 28.08
N MET A 33 12.26 6.99 27.14
CA MET A 33 12.52 6.72 25.74
C MET A 33 14.03 6.52 25.59
N TYR A 34 14.38 5.30 25.18
CA TYR A 34 15.73 5.09 24.68
C TYR A 34 15.88 5.98 23.45
N PRO A 35 16.99 6.71 23.33
CA PRO A 35 17.34 7.27 22.04
C PRO A 35 17.24 6.13 21.01
N LEU A 36 16.67 6.37 19.85
CA LEU A 36 16.54 5.39 18.78
C LEU A 36 17.92 4.88 18.31
N LYS A 37 18.97 5.59 18.71
CA LYS A 37 20.39 5.15 18.65
C LYS A 37 20.77 4.46 19.95
N ALA A 38 21.52 3.41 19.85
CA ALA A 38 22.25 2.87 20.99
C ALA A 38 23.14 3.97 21.57
N ASN A 39 23.16 4.07 22.90
CA ASN A 39 23.95 5.12 23.56
C ASN A 39 25.44 4.89 23.26
N GLN A 40 26.07 5.81 22.52
CA GLN A 40 27.47 5.72 22.12
C GLN A 40 28.45 5.62 23.30
N GLU A 41 28.08 6.21 24.45
CA GLU A 41 28.88 6.15 25.67
C GLU A 41 29.03 4.75 26.27
N LEU A 42 28.10 3.82 25.92
CA LEU A 42 28.14 2.45 26.42
C LEU A 42 29.08 1.54 25.61
N TYR A 43 29.42 1.94 24.41
CA TYR A 43 30.37 1.26 23.56
C TYR A 43 31.52 2.22 23.31
N SER A 44 32.61 2.11 24.05
CA SER A 44 33.79 2.98 24.04
C SER A 44 34.55 3.10 22.69
N LYS A 45 33.87 2.85 21.57
CA LYS A 45 34.40 2.92 20.20
C LYS A 45 33.64 3.94 19.37
N ASN A 46 34.31 4.55 18.40
CA ASN A 46 33.68 5.34 17.37
C ASN A 46 32.61 4.53 16.64
N ILE A 47 31.43 5.11 16.45
CA ILE A 47 30.25 4.44 15.85
C ILE A 47 30.57 3.87 14.45
N TRP A 48 31.48 4.47 13.73
CA TRP A 48 31.95 4.08 12.40
C TRP A 48 32.80 2.80 12.36
N GLU A 49 33.24 2.30 13.53
CA GLU A 49 34.14 1.15 13.66
C GLU A 49 33.41 -0.06 14.28
N ILE A 50 32.09 0.06 14.54
CA ILE A 50 31.34 -1.05 15.13
C ILE A 50 30.95 -2.05 14.05
N ASP A 51 31.56 -3.21 14.08
CA ASP A 51 31.07 -4.38 13.35
C ASP A 51 29.78 -4.89 14.04
N THR A 52 28.63 -4.50 13.50
CA THR A 52 27.32 -4.81 14.07
C THR A 52 27.02 -6.31 14.02
N ASP A 53 27.60 -7.04 13.08
CA ASP A 53 27.43 -8.50 12.97
C ASP A 53 28.17 -9.21 14.09
N SER A 54 29.45 -8.89 14.32
CA SER A 54 30.21 -9.40 15.43
C SER A 54 29.61 -9.03 16.79
N LEU A 55 29.08 -7.80 16.90
CA LEU A 55 28.38 -7.35 18.11
C LEU A 55 27.10 -8.17 18.36
N ALA A 56 26.32 -8.45 17.34
CA ALA A 56 25.12 -9.28 17.44
C ALA A 56 25.44 -10.69 17.95
N GLU A 57 26.51 -11.30 17.43
CA GLU A 57 26.98 -12.62 17.86
C GLU A 57 27.48 -12.63 19.33
N GLU A 58 28.18 -11.58 19.73
CA GLU A 58 28.64 -11.41 21.11
C GLU A 58 27.45 -11.26 22.08
N LEU A 59 26.47 -10.42 21.73
CA LEU A 59 25.28 -10.21 22.52
C LEU A 59 24.45 -11.49 22.63
N LEU A 60 24.25 -12.22 21.52
CA LEU A 60 23.53 -13.49 21.52
C LEU A 60 24.15 -14.51 22.49
N LYS A 61 25.49 -14.61 22.53
CA LYS A 61 26.21 -15.49 23.45
C LYS A 61 26.03 -15.10 24.93
N LYS A 62 25.80 -13.82 25.21
CA LYS A 62 25.57 -13.30 26.57
C LYS A 62 24.12 -13.41 27.03
N MET A 63 23.16 -13.65 26.11
CA MET A 63 21.73 -13.80 26.43
C MET A 63 21.41 -15.10 27.14
N THR A 64 20.55 -15.04 28.14
CA THR A 64 19.85 -16.20 28.66
C THR A 64 18.78 -16.67 27.65
N LEU A 65 18.29 -17.91 27.81
CA LEU A 65 17.20 -18.38 26.94
C LEU A 65 15.95 -17.49 27.01
N GLU A 66 15.59 -17.01 28.20
CA GLU A 66 14.44 -16.10 28.37
C GLU A 66 14.66 -14.79 27.61
N GLU A 67 15.85 -14.21 27.69
CA GLU A 67 16.19 -12.97 26.95
C GLU A 67 16.18 -13.19 25.44
N LYS A 68 16.57 -14.37 24.94
CA LYS A 68 16.45 -14.73 23.53
C LYS A 68 14.98 -14.78 23.11
N ILE A 69 14.14 -15.44 23.90
CA ILE A 69 12.70 -15.50 23.65
C ILE A 69 12.09 -14.10 23.70
N ASP A 70 12.53 -13.20 24.60
CA ASP A 70 12.08 -11.81 24.68
C ASP A 70 12.44 -10.99 23.43
N GLN A 71 13.33 -11.45 22.54
CA GLN A 71 13.60 -10.84 21.22
C GLN A 71 12.62 -11.31 20.13
N MET A 72 11.86 -12.38 20.37
CA MET A 72 11.04 -13.05 19.36
C MET A 72 9.57 -12.60 19.34
N TYR A 73 9.17 -11.64 20.15
CA TYR A 73 7.82 -11.10 20.17
C TYR A 73 7.80 -9.60 20.46
N GLY A 74 6.66 -8.97 20.23
CA GLY A 74 6.44 -7.56 20.49
C GLY A 74 6.56 -7.17 21.97
N GLU A 75 5.46 -6.96 22.66
CA GLU A 75 5.46 -6.57 24.07
C GLU A 75 4.69 -7.61 24.93
N LYS A 76 5.08 -7.77 26.18
CA LYS A 76 4.29 -8.62 27.12
C LYS A 76 2.91 -7.99 27.33
N MET A 77 1.85 -8.75 27.08
CA MET A 77 0.45 -8.25 27.09
C MET A 77 0.09 -7.50 28.37
N TYR A 78 0.58 -7.96 29.55
CA TYR A 78 0.32 -7.27 30.82
C TYR A 78 0.92 -5.88 30.92
N LYS A 79 1.92 -5.54 30.08
CA LYS A 79 2.50 -4.19 29.98
C LYS A 79 1.69 -3.32 29.02
N SER A 80 1.12 -3.91 27.99
CA SER A 80 0.34 -3.20 26.95
C SER A 80 -1.08 -2.87 27.41
N ILE A 81 -1.73 -3.75 28.19
CA ILE A 81 -3.10 -3.54 28.68
C ILE A 81 -3.26 -2.23 29.46
N PRO A 82 -2.43 -1.90 30.45
CA PRO A 82 -2.56 -0.63 31.18
C PRO A 82 -2.36 0.59 30.28
N LYS A 83 -1.45 0.51 29.29
CA LYS A 83 -1.23 1.57 28.31
C LYS A 83 -2.48 1.79 27.45
N PHE A 84 -3.09 0.70 27.00
CA PHE A 84 -4.32 0.74 26.20
C PHE A 84 -5.48 1.38 26.96
N PHE A 85 -5.70 0.97 28.23
CA PHE A 85 -6.72 1.59 29.09
C PHE A 85 -6.41 3.05 29.43
N GLY A 86 -5.14 3.40 29.69
CA GLY A 86 -4.72 4.78 29.90
C GLY A 86 -5.04 5.67 28.71
N ASN A 87 -4.81 5.20 27.49
CA ASN A 87 -5.17 5.91 26.28
C ASN A 87 -6.67 6.12 26.12
N PHE A 88 -7.47 5.07 26.41
CA PHE A 88 -8.93 5.15 26.33
C PHE A 88 -9.51 6.16 27.33
N ILE A 89 -8.98 6.19 28.57
CA ILE A 89 -9.48 7.06 29.63
C ILE A 89 -9.01 8.51 29.44
N PHE A 90 -7.73 8.71 29.07
CA PHE A 90 -7.11 10.04 29.00
C PHE A 90 -7.10 10.63 27.58
N LYS A 91 -7.77 9.99 26.61
CA LYS A 91 -7.75 10.37 25.18
C LYS A 91 -6.32 10.55 24.62
N GLN A 92 -5.36 9.88 25.21
CA GLN A 92 -4.00 9.83 24.68
C GLN A 92 -3.95 8.89 23.49
N ARG A 93 -3.02 9.10 22.57
CA ARG A 93 -2.85 8.28 21.38
C ARG A 93 -2.23 6.92 21.73
N PHE A 94 -2.29 5.97 20.81
CA PHE A 94 -1.76 4.62 21.03
C PHE A 94 -0.32 4.67 21.54
N PRO A 95 0.00 3.94 22.63
CA PRO A 95 1.34 3.96 23.17
C PRO A 95 2.31 3.27 22.20
N HIS A 96 3.55 3.71 22.23
CA HIS A 96 4.63 3.03 21.55
C HIS A 96 4.76 1.57 22.01
N ILE A 97 4.91 0.64 21.08
CA ILE A 97 5.25 -0.75 21.35
C ILE A 97 6.75 -0.91 21.14
N TYR A 98 7.46 -1.22 22.22
CA TYR A 98 8.90 -1.37 22.25
C TYR A 98 9.29 -2.84 22.10
N VAL A 99 9.69 -3.24 20.91
CA VAL A 99 10.00 -4.64 20.60
C VAL A 99 11.47 -4.97 20.89
N GLY A 100 11.70 -6.07 21.57
CA GLY A 100 13.02 -6.66 21.76
C GLY A 100 14.00 -5.83 22.62
N ARG A 101 13.54 -4.92 23.47
CA ARG A 101 14.38 -4.17 24.40
C ARG A 101 15.05 -5.09 25.42
N ASN A 102 16.36 -4.93 25.63
CA ASN A 102 17.09 -5.61 26.70
C ASN A 102 18.00 -4.62 27.45
N ASP A 103 17.57 -4.21 28.65
CA ASP A 103 18.28 -3.21 29.46
C ASP A 103 19.62 -3.75 30.02
N ARG A 104 19.69 -5.05 30.35
CA ARG A 104 20.92 -5.65 30.86
C ARG A 104 22.06 -5.66 29.85
N LEU A 105 21.72 -5.86 28.59
CA LEU A 105 22.68 -5.90 27.48
C LEU A 105 22.69 -4.61 26.66
N ASN A 106 21.97 -3.58 27.09
CA ASN A 106 21.84 -2.28 26.41
C ASN A 106 21.38 -2.39 24.94
N ILE A 107 20.51 -3.36 24.64
CA ILE A 107 19.95 -3.53 23.30
C ILE A 107 18.76 -2.57 23.16
N PRO A 108 18.81 -1.60 22.22
CA PRO A 108 17.72 -0.65 22.00
C PRO A 108 16.50 -1.37 21.41
N PRO A 109 15.27 -0.92 21.74
CA PRO A 109 14.07 -1.43 21.08
C PRO A 109 13.97 -0.93 19.65
N TRP A 110 13.14 -1.59 18.85
CA TRP A 110 12.54 -0.96 17.69
C TRP A 110 11.07 -0.62 17.98
N VAL A 111 10.57 0.40 17.29
CA VAL A 111 9.25 0.98 17.55
C VAL A 111 8.48 1.06 16.26
N LEU A 112 7.37 0.32 16.19
CA LEU A 112 6.56 0.19 15.00
C LEU A 112 5.69 1.43 14.76
N SER A 113 5.57 1.82 13.49
CA SER A 113 4.51 2.66 12.94
C SER A 113 3.97 2.00 11.68
N ASP A 114 2.67 2.01 11.48
CA ASP A 114 2.10 1.83 10.15
C ASP A 114 2.40 3.09 9.33
N GLY A 115 2.29 3.05 8.01
CA GLY A 115 2.68 4.21 7.26
C GLY A 115 2.53 4.19 5.76
N PRO A 116 1.57 3.48 5.13
CA PRO A 116 1.50 3.48 3.66
C PRO A 116 1.06 4.82 3.06
N ARG A 117 0.44 5.72 3.83
CA ARG A 117 0.05 7.07 3.36
C ARG A 117 0.46 8.23 4.28
N GLY A 118 1.24 7.94 5.34
CA GLY A 118 1.74 8.91 6.31
C GLY A 118 2.19 8.20 7.58
N ALA A 119 3.03 8.82 8.37
CA ALA A 119 3.44 8.26 9.66
C ALA A 119 2.23 8.15 10.59
N ARG A 120 2.02 6.99 11.23
CA ARG A 120 1.00 6.89 12.27
C ARG A 120 1.47 7.60 13.53
N VAL A 121 0.66 8.52 14.03
CA VAL A 121 1.02 9.31 15.22
C VAL A 121 0.92 8.46 16.46
N LEU A 122 2.04 8.27 17.14
CA LEU A 122 2.17 7.54 18.38
C LEU A 122 2.70 8.43 19.52
N ASP A 123 3.48 9.46 19.20
CA ASP A 123 4.00 10.40 20.20
C ASP A 123 2.91 11.38 20.63
N LYS A 124 2.75 11.58 21.96
CA LYS A 124 1.80 12.54 22.55
C LYS A 124 2.06 13.99 22.16
N ASP A 125 3.30 14.31 21.85
CA ASP A 125 3.74 15.66 21.50
C ASP A 125 3.54 15.98 20.01
N VAL A 126 3.20 14.98 19.20
CA VAL A 126 2.86 15.10 17.77
C VAL A 126 1.35 15.06 17.60
N ASN A 127 0.76 16.11 17.02
CA ASN A 127 -0.69 16.21 16.84
C ASN A 127 -1.18 15.74 15.48
N ALA A 128 -0.38 15.91 14.45
CA ALA A 128 -0.72 15.55 13.08
C ALA A 128 0.55 15.22 12.27
N VAL A 129 0.37 14.65 11.09
CA VAL A 129 1.43 14.30 10.14
C VAL A 129 0.96 14.59 8.72
N THR A 130 1.90 14.65 7.77
CA THR A 130 1.56 14.78 6.36
C THR A 130 0.84 13.52 5.88
N THR A 131 -0.33 13.69 5.28
CA THR A 131 -1.13 12.61 4.71
C THR A 131 -1.12 12.67 3.19
N PHE A 132 -0.45 11.69 2.59
CA PHE A 132 -0.34 11.53 1.14
C PHE A 132 -1.55 10.80 0.54
N PRO A 133 -1.76 10.90 -0.77
CA PRO A 133 -2.68 10.01 -1.48
C PRO A 133 -2.37 8.53 -1.22
N VAL A 134 -3.40 7.69 -1.26
CA VAL A 134 -3.25 6.23 -1.08
C VAL A 134 -2.30 5.61 -2.10
N ALA A 135 -1.75 4.43 -1.81
CA ALA A 135 -0.77 3.77 -2.68
C ALA A 135 -1.28 3.54 -4.11
N MET A 136 -2.55 3.17 -4.28
CA MET A 136 -3.18 3.02 -5.60
C MET A 136 -3.16 4.32 -6.41
N ALA A 137 -3.42 5.46 -5.77
CA ALA A 137 -3.30 6.78 -6.41
C ALA A 137 -1.86 7.06 -6.82
N ARG A 138 -0.89 6.79 -5.92
CA ARG A 138 0.52 7.01 -6.23
C ARG A 138 1.00 6.12 -7.38
N ALA A 139 0.53 4.88 -7.46
CA ALA A 139 0.79 4.01 -8.61
C ALA A 139 0.25 4.60 -9.93
N ALA A 140 -0.91 5.26 -9.89
CA ALA A 140 -1.47 5.94 -11.06
C ALA A 140 -0.60 7.10 -11.56
N SER A 141 0.32 7.61 -10.75
CA SER A 141 1.32 8.58 -11.21
C SER A 141 2.37 7.97 -12.14
N TRP A 142 2.62 6.65 -12.08
CA TRP A 142 3.70 5.96 -12.78
C TRP A 142 5.07 6.62 -12.59
N ASN A 143 5.28 7.25 -11.41
CA ASN A 143 6.47 8.01 -11.10
C ASN A 143 7.20 7.41 -9.89
N ILE A 144 8.19 6.55 -10.18
CA ILE A 144 8.99 5.85 -9.15
C ILE A 144 9.74 6.84 -8.25
N ASN A 145 10.25 7.94 -8.83
CA ASN A 145 10.96 8.96 -8.05
C ASN A 145 10.02 9.66 -7.06
N LEU A 146 8.79 9.90 -7.46
CA LEU A 146 7.77 10.49 -6.59
C LEU A 146 7.47 9.57 -5.40
N GLU A 147 7.32 8.27 -5.64
CA GLU A 147 7.11 7.27 -4.59
C GLU A 147 8.28 7.20 -3.61
N TYR A 148 9.52 7.24 -4.11
CA TYR A 148 10.73 7.35 -3.28
C TYR A 148 10.70 8.60 -2.39
N ARG A 149 10.35 9.78 -2.94
CA ARG A 149 10.27 11.06 -2.20
C ARG A 149 9.18 11.02 -1.13
N VAL A 150 8.02 10.42 -1.42
CA VAL A 150 6.94 10.22 -0.45
C VAL A 150 7.44 9.43 0.75
N HIS A 151 8.11 8.30 0.52
CA HIS A 151 8.58 7.46 1.60
C HIS A 151 9.82 8.03 2.32
N ASP A 152 10.63 8.86 1.66
CA ASP A 152 11.66 9.68 2.32
C ASP A 152 11.03 10.67 3.34
N VAL A 153 9.92 11.31 2.99
CA VAL A 153 9.17 12.20 3.91
C VAL A 153 8.52 11.41 5.03
N ILE A 154 7.80 10.32 4.70
CA ILE A 154 7.13 9.48 5.71
C ILE A 154 8.15 8.99 6.76
N SER A 155 9.31 8.51 6.33
CA SER A 155 10.34 8.02 7.25
C SER A 155 10.97 9.12 8.10
N LYS A 156 11.13 10.34 7.57
CA LYS A 156 11.54 11.52 8.36
C LYS A 156 10.53 11.86 9.46
N GLU A 157 9.25 11.88 9.11
CA GLU A 157 8.18 12.13 10.10
C GLU A 157 8.03 10.98 11.09
N MET A 158 8.26 9.73 10.68
CA MET A 158 8.36 8.59 11.59
C MET A 158 9.49 8.78 12.61
N ARG A 159 10.69 9.16 12.17
CA ARG A 159 11.81 9.43 13.07
C ARG A 159 11.52 10.58 14.03
N ALA A 160 10.92 11.67 13.53
CA ALA A 160 10.49 12.80 14.36
C ALA A 160 9.39 12.39 15.36
N ASN A 161 8.53 11.44 14.99
CA ASN A 161 7.52 10.80 15.85
C ASN A 161 8.10 9.63 16.68
N LYS A 162 9.42 9.50 16.75
CA LYS A 162 10.16 8.54 17.58
C LYS A 162 9.86 7.07 17.24
N THR A 163 9.59 6.78 15.98
CA THR A 163 9.43 5.42 15.45
C THR A 163 10.54 5.11 14.44
N ASN A 164 10.92 3.85 14.31
CA ASN A 164 12.01 3.41 13.43
C ASN A 164 11.75 2.08 12.73
N TYR A 165 10.48 1.65 12.68
CA TYR A 165 10.04 0.48 11.93
C TYR A 165 8.72 0.79 11.23
N ALA A 166 8.71 0.65 9.91
CA ALA A 166 7.57 0.98 9.06
C ALA A 166 6.92 -0.31 8.52
N ALA A 167 5.67 -0.59 8.93
CA ALA A 167 4.91 -1.72 8.39
C ALA A 167 4.36 -1.40 6.99
N THR A 168 5.24 -1.09 6.05
CA THR A 168 4.97 -0.68 4.67
C THR A 168 6.19 -0.97 3.78
N PRO A 169 6.04 -1.08 2.44
CA PRO A 169 4.85 -0.95 1.60
C PRO A 169 3.94 -2.19 1.60
N CYS A 170 2.64 -2.00 1.32
CA CYS A 170 1.75 -3.09 0.96
C CYS A 170 1.86 -3.36 -0.55
N ILE A 171 2.30 -4.56 -0.91
CA ILE A 171 2.56 -4.96 -2.30
C ILE A 171 1.79 -6.22 -2.71
N ASN A 172 0.67 -6.53 -2.06
CA ASN A 172 -0.21 -7.61 -2.54
C ASN A 172 -0.84 -7.22 -3.88
N LEU A 173 -0.97 -8.21 -4.75
CA LEU A 173 -1.51 -8.03 -6.09
C LEU A 173 -3.01 -7.70 -6.07
N LEU A 174 -3.44 -6.70 -6.80
CA LEU A 174 -4.85 -6.41 -7.04
C LEU A 174 -5.44 -7.45 -8.02
N ARG A 175 -5.89 -8.58 -7.48
CA ARG A 175 -6.49 -9.65 -8.27
C ARG A 175 -7.94 -9.36 -8.66
N HIS A 176 -8.70 -8.71 -7.75
CA HIS A 176 -10.10 -8.34 -7.96
C HIS A 176 -10.37 -6.96 -7.35
N PRO A 177 -11.07 -6.06 -8.05
CA PRO A 177 -11.33 -4.70 -7.56
C PRO A 177 -12.15 -4.63 -6.26
N GLY A 178 -12.93 -5.66 -5.95
CA GLY A 178 -13.70 -5.74 -4.70
C GLY A 178 -12.87 -5.98 -3.44
N TRP A 179 -11.57 -6.25 -3.54
CA TRP A 179 -10.72 -6.39 -2.38
C TRP A 179 -10.67 -5.10 -1.56
N GLY A 180 -11.02 -5.17 -0.25
CA GLY A 180 -11.18 -3.99 0.61
C GLY A 180 -9.92 -3.14 0.76
N ARG A 181 -8.73 -3.75 0.79
CA ARG A 181 -7.43 -3.04 0.88
C ARG A 181 -6.81 -2.72 -0.49
N ALA A 182 -7.59 -2.74 -1.56
CA ALA A 182 -7.11 -2.37 -2.89
C ALA A 182 -6.41 -1.00 -2.92
N GLN A 183 -6.88 -0.04 -2.13
CA GLN A 183 -6.29 1.29 -2.02
C GLN A 183 -4.84 1.30 -1.49
N GLU A 184 -4.41 0.27 -0.76
CA GLU A 184 -3.09 0.20 -0.14
C GLU A 184 -2.00 -0.38 -1.05
N THR A 185 -2.37 -0.93 -2.20
CA THR A 185 -1.43 -1.56 -3.15
C THR A 185 -1.24 -0.72 -4.42
N TYR A 186 -0.31 -1.14 -5.30
CA TYR A 186 0.07 -0.41 -6.50
C TYR A 186 -0.54 -0.96 -7.80
N GLY A 187 -1.60 -1.76 -7.71
CA GLY A 187 -2.36 -2.20 -8.88
C GLY A 187 -2.28 -3.68 -9.20
N GLU A 188 -2.59 -4.02 -10.47
CA GLU A 188 -2.77 -5.40 -10.93
C GLU A 188 -1.51 -6.03 -11.56
N ASP A 189 -0.48 -5.22 -11.86
CA ASP A 189 0.70 -5.72 -12.58
C ASP A 189 1.88 -5.97 -11.63
N PRO A 190 2.48 -7.19 -11.62
CA PRO A 190 3.59 -7.52 -10.72
C PRO A 190 4.86 -6.69 -10.97
N TRP A 191 5.12 -6.25 -12.19
CA TRP A 191 6.28 -5.40 -12.49
C TRP A 191 6.11 -4.02 -11.87
N LEU A 192 4.96 -3.38 -12.10
CA LEU A 192 4.62 -2.08 -11.51
C LEU A 192 4.69 -2.12 -9.98
N LEU A 193 4.09 -3.16 -9.35
CA LEU A 193 4.16 -3.41 -7.91
C LEU A 193 5.61 -3.52 -7.40
N GLY A 194 6.45 -4.23 -8.14
CA GLY A 194 7.86 -4.41 -7.78
C GLY A 194 8.63 -3.11 -7.82
N GLU A 195 8.50 -2.31 -8.87
CA GLU A 195 9.18 -1.03 -9.04
C GLU A 195 8.80 -0.03 -7.94
N PHE A 196 7.50 0.12 -7.67
CA PHE A 196 7.02 0.98 -6.60
C PHE A 196 7.43 0.48 -5.22
N GLY A 197 7.39 -0.84 -4.99
CA GLY A 197 7.84 -1.45 -3.74
C GLY A 197 9.32 -1.21 -3.46
N VAL A 198 10.17 -1.33 -4.48
CA VAL A 198 11.62 -1.03 -4.37
C VAL A 198 11.85 0.44 -4.04
N ALA A 199 11.14 1.36 -4.72
CA ALA A 199 11.24 2.79 -4.46
C ALA A 199 10.81 3.15 -3.03
N ALA A 200 9.71 2.56 -2.56
CA ALA A 200 9.20 2.76 -1.21
C ALA A 200 10.20 2.29 -0.15
N VAL A 201 10.74 1.08 -0.28
CA VAL A 201 11.74 0.53 0.65
C VAL A 201 12.97 1.44 0.71
N LYS A 202 13.52 1.82 -0.45
CA LYS A 202 14.71 2.70 -0.51
C LYS A 202 14.44 4.09 0.12
N GLY A 203 13.24 4.64 -0.09
CA GLY A 203 12.84 5.91 0.52
C GLY A 203 12.75 5.84 2.05
N ILE A 204 12.17 4.75 2.58
CA ILE A 204 12.04 4.52 4.02
C ILE A 204 13.42 4.33 4.67
N GLU A 205 14.24 3.44 4.12
CA GLU A 205 15.49 3.01 4.75
C GLU A 205 16.60 4.05 4.67
N LYS A 206 16.50 5.02 3.77
CA LYS A 206 17.39 6.18 3.69
C LYS A 206 17.54 6.91 5.03
N ASN A 207 16.49 6.93 5.85
CA ASN A 207 16.46 7.65 7.12
C ASN A 207 16.59 6.70 8.35
N ASN A 208 17.24 5.56 8.18
CA ASN A 208 17.41 4.55 9.23
C ASN A 208 16.09 4.10 9.88
N VAL A 209 15.03 3.98 9.09
CA VAL A 209 13.76 3.33 9.44
C VAL A 209 13.75 1.97 8.74
N MET A 210 13.49 0.91 9.47
CA MET A 210 13.40 -0.44 8.92
C MET A 210 12.11 -0.60 8.14
N ALA A 211 12.18 -0.89 6.84
CA ALA A 211 11.02 -1.18 6.01
C ALA A 211 10.52 -2.61 6.20
N CYS A 212 9.20 -2.79 6.06
CA CYS A 212 8.54 -4.08 6.16
C CYS A 212 7.49 -4.26 5.06
N PRO A 213 7.90 -4.67 3.84
CA PRO A 213 6.96 -5.03 2.79
C PRO A 213 5.97 -6.09 3.27
N LYS A 214 4.69 -5.96 2.84
CA LYS A 214 3.60 -6.80 3.33
C LYS A 214 2.54 -7.03 2.25
N HIS A 215 1.68 -8.05 2.38
CA HIS A 215 1.68 -9.17 3.32
C HIS A 215 2.11 -10.44 2.57
N PHE A 216 3.16 -11.12 3.00
CA PHE A 216 3.76 -12.26 2.32
C PHE A 216 3.09 -13.58 2.74
N ALA A 217 2.18 -14.21 1.91
CA ALA A 217 1.81 -13.82 0.56
C ALA A 217 0.33 -14.11 0.28
N LEU A 218 -0.16 -13.70 -0.92
CA LEU A 218 -1.49 -14.00 -1.46
C LEU A 218 -2.67 -13.46 -0.62
N ASN A 219 -2.49 -12.39 0.12
CA ASN A 219 -3.54 -11.75 0.92
C ASN A 219 -4.29 -10.69 0.10
N SER A 220 -5.28 -11.12 -0.71
CA SER A 220 -6.09 -10.24 -1.55
C SER A 220 -7.59 -10.44 -1.32
N ILE A 221 -7.99 -10.83 -0.10
CA ILE A 221 -9.35 -10.92 0.43
C ILE A 221 -9.29 -10.52 1.91
N GLU A 222 -10.17 -9.60 2.33
CA GLU A 222 -10.18 -9.06 3.70
C GLU A 222 -11.10 -9.80 4.65
N ASN A 223 -12.39 -10.01 4.25
CA ASN A 223 -13.39 -10.48 5.20
C ASN A 223 -13.09 -11.86 5.78
N SER A 224 -12.45 -12.73 5.01
CA SER A 224 -12.06 -14.09 5.45
C SER A 224 -10.55 -14.26 5.68
N ARG A 225 -9.76 -13.18 5.74
CA ARG A 225 -8.28 -13.22 5.78
C ARG A 225 -7.68 -14.12 6.87
N TRP A 226 -8.37 -14.32 8.00
CA TRP A 226 -7.87 -15.16 9.08
C TRP A 226 -8.14 -16.67 8.93
N VAL A 227 -8.98 -17.07 7.97
CA VAL A 227 -9.43 -18.48 7.82
C VAL A 227 -9.14 -19.03 6.44
N ILE A 228 -9.13 -18.16 5.41
CA ILE A 228 -9.06 -18.58 4.01
C ILE A 228 -7.77 -19.33 3.71
N ASP A 229 -7.92 -20.45 2.98
CA ASP A 229 -6.81 -21.18 2.37
C ASP A 229 -6.74 -20.84 0.87
N VAL A 230 -5.68 -20.15 0.49
CA VAL A 230 -5.43 -19.78 -0.90
C VAL A 230 -4.53 -20.82 -1.55
N THR A 231 -5.02 -21.44 -2.63
CA THR A 231 -4.23 -22.34 -3.46
C THR A 231 -3.85 -21.68 -4.79
N ALA A 232 -2.67 -21.98 -5.28
CA ALA A 232 -2.18 -21.63 -6.60
C ALA A 232 -1.22 -22.73 -7.05
N ASP A 233 -1.16 -23.07 -8.34
CA ASP A 233 -0.11 -23.97 -8.83
C ASP A 233 1.27 -23.30 -8.73
N GLU A 234 2.34 -24.08 -8.88
CA GLU A 234 3.71 -23.61 -8.64
C GLU A 234 4.10 -22.50 -9.62
N ARG A 235 3.71 -22.62 -10.87
CA ARG A 235 4.00 -21.64 -11.90
C ARG A 235 3.24 -20.34 -11.65
N THR A 236 1.96 -20.41 -11.34
CA THR A 236 1.13 -19.27 -10.93
C THR A 236 1.72 -18.54 -9.73
N LEU A 237 2.14 -19.29 -8.70
CA LEU A 237 2.78 -18.71 -7.54
C LEU A 237 4.05 -17.93 -7.90
N ARG A 238 4.94 -18.56 -8.70
CA ARG A 238 6.25 -18.02 -9.07
C ARG A 238 6.22 -16.88 -10.07
N GLU A 239 5.30 -16.92 -11.04
CA GLU A 239 5.26 -15.95 -12.14
C GLU A 239 4.28 -14.79 -11.89
N VAL A 240 3.31 -14.94 -10.98
CA VAL A 240 2.24 -13.97 -10.78
C VAL A 240 2.25 -13.36 -9.38
N TYR A 241 2.22 -14.20 -8.33
CA TYR A 241 1.98 -13.69 -6.96
C TYR A 241 3.25 -13.43 -6.14
N LEU A 242 4.41 -13.87 -6.59
CA LEU A 242 5.69 -13.66 -5.89
C LEU A 242 6.71 -12.76 -6.59
N PRO A 243 6.66 -12.44 -7.91
CA PRO A 243 7.73 -11.70 -8.59
C PRO A 243 8.01 -10.32 -7.99
N HIS A 244 6.96 -9.58 -7.63
CA HIS A 244 7.09 -8.25 -7.01
C HIS A 244 7.73 -8.31 -5.62
N PHE A 245 7.42 -9.34 -4.81
CA PHE A 245 8.12 -9.59 -3.56
C PHE A 245 9.60 -9.92 -3.80
N LYS A 246 9.88 -10.83 -4.76
CA LYS A 246 11.25 -11.19 -5.13
C LYS A 246 12.06 -9.95 -5.53
N LYS A 247 11.51 -9.10 -6.41
CA LYS A 247 12.15 -7.85 -6.83
C LYS A 247 12.42 -6.93 -5.66
N VAL A 248 11.45 -6.73 -4.76
CA VAL A 248 11.62 -5.89 -3.57
C VAL A 248 12.68 -6.44 -2.63
N ILE A 249 12.75 -7.75 -2.42
CA ILE A 249 13.79 -8.39 -1.60
C ILE A 249 15.18 -8.21 -2.22
N GLN A 250 15.34 -8.48 -3.51
CA GLN A 250 16.65 -8.48 -4.16
C GLN A 250 17.18 -7.08 -4.48
N GLU A 251 16.32 -6.14 -4.86
CA GLU A 251 16.71 -4.79 -5.28
C GLU A 251 16.46 -3.71 -4.21
N GLY A 252 15.38 -3.87 -3.42
CA GLY A 252 15.06 -3.00 -2.29
C GLY A 252 15.86 -3.33 -1.05
N LYS A 253 16.13 -4.63 -0.80
CA LYS A 253 16.85 -5.16 0.36
C LYS A 253 16.29 -4.71 1.70
N PRO A 254 14.96 -4.90 1.93
CA PRO A 254 14.30 -4.42 3.13
C PRO A 254 14.84 -5.09 4.40
N ALA A 255 14.82 -4.37 5.50
CA ALA A 255 15.20 -4.86 6.83
C ALA A 255 14.32 -6.02 7.31
N SER A 256 13.07 -6.03 6.91
CA SER A 256 12.11 -7.06 7.34
C SER A 256 11.05 -7.33 6.28
N ILE A 257 10.25 -8.36 6.51
CA ILE A 257 9.03 -8.68 5.75
C ILE A 257 7.93 -9.14 6.70
N MET A 258 6.66 -8.84 6.40
CA MET A 258 5.52 -9.27 7.20
C MET A 258 4.81 -10.45 6.55
N SER A 259 4.65 -11.57 7.27
CA SER A 259 3.84 -12.70 6.81
C SER A 259 2.36 -12.34 6.79
N ALA A 260 1.58 -12.95 5.89
CA ALA A 260 0.14 -12.72 5.79
C ALA A 260 -0.66 -13.53 6.83
N TYR A 261 -1.92 -13.15 7.04
CA TYR A 261 -2.85 -13.91 7.90
C TYR A 261 -3.32 -15.23 7.30
N ASN A 262 -3.54 -15.26 5.98
CA ASN A 262 -4.17 -16.37 5.29
C ASN A 262 -3.28 -17.60 5.21
N LYS A 263 -3.90 -18.74 4.97
CA LYS A 263 -3.18 -19.96 4.59
C LYS A 263 -2.80 -19.90 3.11
N VAL A 264 -1.69 -20.53 2.81
CA VAL A 264 -1.25 -20.82 1.44
C VAL A 264 -0.98 -22.31 1.33
N ARG A 265 -1.76 -22.99 0.49
CA ARG A 265 -1.67 -24.45 0.29
C ARG A 265 -1.75 -25.23 1.62
N GLY A 266 -2.73 -24.88 2.46
CA GLY A 266 -3.03 -25.56 3.71
C GLY A 266 -2.23 -25.11 4.94
N LYS A 267 -1.20 -24.28 4.78
CA LYS A 267 -0.36 -23.77 5.89
C LYS A 267 -0.54 -22.26 6.07
N TYR A 268 -0.73 -21.80 7.31
CA TYR A 268 -0.70 -20.37 7.61
C TYR A 268 0.62 -19.75 7.16
N SER A 269 0.56 -18.57 6.56
CA SER A 269 1.74 -17.91 5.97
C SER A 269 2.88 -17.74 6.99
N GLY A 270 2.57 -17.41 8.25
CA GLY A 270 3.56 -17.31 9.33
C GLY A 270 4.15 -18.65 9.82
N SER A 271 3.56 -19.80 9.41
CA SER A 271 4.04 -21.15 9.72
C SER A 271 4.32 -21.97 8.45
N ASN A 272 4.54 -21.30 7.31
CA ASN A 272 4.76 -21.95 6.02
C ASN A 272 6.25 -22.00 5.68
N GLU A 273 6.90 -23.15 5.96
CA GLU A 273 8.33 -23.34 5.69
C GLU A 273 8.69 -23.14 4.22
N GLU A 274 7.81 -23.54 3.29
CA GLU A 274 8.06 -23.35 1.85
C GLU A 274 8.19 -21.88 1.50
N LEU A 275 7.28 -21.03 2.01
CA LEU A 275 7.32 -19.59 1.79
C LEU A 275 8.50 -18.92 2.51
N LEU A 276 8.61 -19.16 3.84
CA LEU A 276 9.50 -18.35 4.69
C LEU A 276 10.96 -18.81 4.61
N THR A 277 11.19 -20.12 4.58
CA THR A 277 12.54 -20.68 4.59
C THR A 277 13.03 -21.02 3.18
N ASN A 278 12.28 -21.81 2.40
CA ASN A 278 12.79 -22.32 1.14
C ASN A 278 12.82 -21.23 0.06
N ILE A 279 11.72 -20.48 -0.09
CA ILE A 279 11.63 -19.41 -1.10
C ILE A 279 12.32 -18.13 -0.62
N LEU A 280 11.87 -17.57 0.51
CA LEU A 280 12.32 -16.24 0.93
C LEU A 280 13.79 -16.24 1.39
N LYS A 281 14.15 -17.10 2.35
CA LYS A 281 15.51 -17.08 2.93
C LYS A 281 16.54 -17.78 2.06
N LYS A 282 16.23 -18.97 1.51
CA LYS A 282 17.24 -19.77 0.77
C LYS A 282 17.32 -19.40 -0.71
N GLU A 283 16.18 -19.32 -1.42
CA GLU A 283 16.19 -19.05 -2.86
C GLU A 283 16.45 -17.57 -3.19
N TRP A 284 15.84 -16.66 -2.42
CA TRP A 284 16.00 -15.21 -2.64
C TRP A 284 17.08 -14.56 -1.77
N GLU A 285 17.71 -15.35 -0.88
CA GLU A 285 18.80 -14.90 -0.01
C GLU A 285 18.43 -13.73 0.91
N PHE A 286 17.18 -13.74 1.42
CA PHE A 286 16.74 -12.71 2.35
C PHE A 286 17.47 -12.83 3.69
N ASP A 287 18.20 -11.79 4.07
CA ASP A 287 19.07 -11.71 5.26
C ASP A 287 18.45 -10.89 6.41
N GLY A 288 17.28 -10.29 6.21
CA GLY A 288 16.53 -9.57 7.23
C GLY A 288 15.77 -10.48 8.19
N PHE A 289 14.73 -9.96 8.83
CA PHE A 289 13.86 -10.74 9.73
C PHE A 289 12.40 -10.74 9.28
N ILE A 290 11.64 -11.75 9.70
CA ILE A 290 10.24 -11.93 9.35
C ILE A 290 9.39 -11.66 10.59
N SER A 291 8.43 -10.72 10.51
CA SER A 291 7.41 -10.51 11.52
C SER A 291 6.08 -11.14 11.10
N THR A 292 5.22 -11.45 12.07
CA THR A 292 3.80 -11.75 11.75
C THR A 292 3.08 -10.47 11.37
N ASP A 293 1.93 -10.63 10.69
CA ASP A 293 0.86 -9.65 10.72
C ASP A 293 0.31 -9.49 12.16
N TRP A 294 -0.48 -8.45 12.39
CA TRP A 294 -0.88 -7.97 13.70
C TRP A 294 -1.94 -8.86 14.35
N MET A 295 -1.67 -9.40 15.53
CA MET A 295 -2.52 -10.35 16.26
C MET A 295 -2.98 -11.56 15.43
N TYR A 296 -2.79 -12.75 15.94
CA TYR A 296 -3.22 -13.99 15.26
C TYR A 296 -2.60 -14.25 13.88
N GLY A 297 -1.40 -13.71 13.62
CA GLY A 297 -0.62 -14.04 12.41
C GLY A 297 -0.03 -15.47 12.44
N ILE A 298 -0.02 -16.11 13.62
CA ILE A 298 0.32 -17.52 13.84
C ILE A 298 -0.63 -18.15 14.87
N TYR A 299 -0.72 -19.48 14.86
CA TYR A 299 -1.57 -20.28 15.77
C TYR A 299 -0.82 -21.44 16.43
N ASP A 300 0.46 -21.65 16.08
CA ASP A 300 1.38 -22.63 16.67
C ASP A 300 2.81 -22.07 16.62
N GLY A 301 3.35 -21.73 17.80
CA GLY A 301 4.69 -21.14 17.91
C GLY A 301 5.81 -22.09 17.50
N ILE A 302 5.63 -23.41 17.70
CA ILE A 302 6.64 -24.41 17.33
C ILE A 302 6.68 -24.58 15.80
N GLU A 303 5.52 -24.67 15.14
CA GLU A 303 5.46 -24.69 13.68
C GLU A 303 6.06 -23.40 13.08
N ALA A 304 5.79 -22.24 13.68
CA ALA A 304 6.31 -20.95 13.21
C ALA A 304 7.84 -20.85 13.36
N ILE A 305 8.42 -21.32 14.48
CA ILE A 305 9.89 -21.40 14.66
C ILE A 305 10.51 -22.29 13.57
N ASN A 306 9.94 -23.48 13.36
CA ASN A 306 10.44 -24.43 12.36
C ASN A 306 10.29 -23.87 10.92
N ALA A 307 9.27 -23.06 10.66
CA ALA A 307 9.10 -22.37 9.39
C ALA A 307 10.05 -21.19 9.21
N GLY A 308 10.72 -20.72 10.27
CA GLY A 308 11.69 -19.64 10.19
C GLY A 308 11.16 -18.26 10.50
N LEU A 309 9.99 -18.10 11.15
CA LEU A 309 9.43 -16.83 11.58
C LEU A 309 10.22 -16.26 12.77
N ASN A 310 10.63 -14.98 12.68
CA ASN A 310 11.46 -14.37 13.70
C ASN A 310 10.67 -13.74 14.85
N VAL A 311 9.62 -12.94 14.55
CA VAL A 311 8.96 -12.10 15.55
C VAL A 311 7.45 -12.19 15.47
N GLU A 312 6.81 -12.55 16.57
CA GLU A 312 5.36 -12.49 16.76
C GLU A 312 4.92 -11.07 17.15
N MET A 313 3.94 -10.51 16.47
CA MET A 313 3.44 -9.15 16.70
C MET A 313 1.95 -9.12 17.07
N PRO A 314 1.47 -8.17 17.88
CA PRO A 314 2.21 -7.16 18.66
C PRO A 314 2.58 -7.65 20.06
N TRP A 315 2.04 -8.79 20.49
CA TRP A 315 2.17 -9.32 21.85
C TRP A 315 2.74 -10.72 21.85
N GLN A 316 3.26 -11.11 23.01
CA GLN A 316 3.61 -12.49 23.32
C GLN A 316 2.33 -13.33 23.46
N ASP A 317 2.09 -14.26 22.55
CA ASP A 317 1.01 -15.23 22.61
C ASP A 317 1.54 -16.66 22.37
N GLU A 318 1.82 -17.00 21.11
CA GLU A 318 2.33 -18.33 20.72
C GLU A 318 3.82 -18.49 21.06
N TYR A 319 4.61 -17.42 20.97
CA TYR A 319 6.03 -17.41 21.38
C TYR A 319 6.18 -17.22 22.89
N SER A 320 5.31 -17.91 23.67
CA SER A 320 5.43 -17.90 25.12
C SER A 320 6.64 -18.71 25.61
N TYR A 321 7.22 -18.31 26.74
CA TYR A 321 8.31 -19.07 27.36
C TYR A 321 7.93 -20.54 27.65
N GLY A 322 6.67 -20.78 28.06
CA GLY A 322 6.12 -22.11 28.27
C GLY A 322 6.13 -22.96 27.00
N THR A 323 5.50 -22.44 25.92
CA THR A 323 5.44 -23.14 24.62
C THR A 323 6.83 -23.52 24.12
N ILE A 324 7.76 -22.53 24.11
CA ILE A 324 9.12 -22.77 23.61
C ILE A 324 9.90 -23.76 24.49
N LYS A 325 9.80 -23.65 25.82
CA LYS A 325 10.44 -24.55 26.74
C LYS A 325 9.94 -26.00 26.60
N ASP A 326 8.63 -26.17 26.42
CA ASP A 326 8.05 -27.50 26.20
C ASP A 326 8.49 -28.05 24.83
N GLY A 327 8.53 -27.25 23.78
CA GLY A 327 9.06 -27.64 22.47
C GLY A 327 10.53 -28.08 22.51
N LEU A 328 11.37 -27.40 23.30
CA LEU A 328 12.76 -27.76 23.52
C LEU A 328 12.87 -29.13 24.31
N LYS A 329 12.05 -29.30 25.36
CA LYS A 329 12.01 -30.50 26.14
C LYS A 329 11.55 -31.72 25.33
N GLU A 330 10.59 -31.52 24.44
CA GLU A 330 10.04 -32.55 23.56
C GLU A 330 10.93 -32.80 22.31
N GLY A 331 11.97 -32.00 22.12
CA GLY A 331 12.88 -32.14 20.98
C GLY A 331 12.27 -31.68 19.64
N LYS A 332 11.15 -30.94 19.66
CA LYS A 332 10.47 -30.41 18.48
C LYS A 332 11.22 -29.23 17.86
N ILE A 333 11.96 -28.50 18.69
CA ILE A 333 12.87 -27.39 18.31
C ILE A 333 14.16 -27.52 19.11
N LYS A 334 15.21 -26.83 18.65
CA LYS A 334 16.52 -26.76 19.29
C LYS A 334 16.86 -25.32 19.67
N VAL A 335 17.73 -25.14 20.67
CA VAL A 335 18.25 -23.80 21.03
C VAL A 335 18.89 -23.13 19.84
N LYS A 336 19.54 -23.89 18.96
CA LYS A 336 20.14 -23.35 17.71
C LYS A 336 19.09 -22.67 16.78
N ASP A 337 17.88 -23.24 16.68
CA ASP A 337 16.82 -22.68 15.84
C ASP A 337 16.39 -21.30 16.38
N ILE A 338 16.28 -21.16 17.71
CA ILE A 338 16.03 -19.89 18.39
C ILE A 338 17.18 -18.91 18.14
N ASP A 339 18.43 -19.39 18.29
CA ASP A 339 19.64 -18.58 18.12
C ASP A 339 19.74 -17.97 16.69
N GLU A 340 19.42 -18.75 15.67
CA GLU A 340 19.42 -18.29 14.27
C GLU A 340 18.36 -17.21 14.04
N LEU A 341 17.14 -17.36 14.57
CA LEU A 341 16.07 -16.37 14.45
C LEU A 341 16.40 -15.07 15.19
N VAL A 342 16.94 -15.19 16.41
CA VAL A 342 17.33 -14.02 17.20
C VAL A 342 18.52 -13.31 16.59
N LEU A 343 19.51 -14.05 16.07
CA LEU A 343 20.71 -13.48 15.47
C LEU A 343 20.39 -12.59 14.27
N SER A 344 19.56 -13.07 13.33
CA SER A 344 19.18 -12.28 12.15
C SER A 344 18.43 -11.00 12.54
N THR A 345 17.54 -11.10 13.53
CA THR A 345 16.83 -9.93 14.07
C THR A 345 17.79 -8.94 14.73
N LEU A 346 18.76 -9.41 15.52
CA LEU A 346 19.76 -8.56 16.16
C LEU A 346 20.69 -7.88 15.16
N LYS A 347 21.21 -8.60 14.17
CA LYS A 347 22.08 -8.04 13.11
C LYS A 347 21.40 -6.88 12.42
N THR A 348 20.15 -7.10 11.95
CA THR A 348 19.36 -6.05 11.30
C THR A 348 19.16 -4.85 12.22
N ARG A 349 18.67 -5.06 13.45
CA ARG A 349 18.38 -3.97 14.39
C ARG A 349 19.60 -3.14 14.77
N LEU A 350 20.73 -3.79 15.03
CA LEU A 350 21.96 -3.09 15.41
C LEU A 350 22.51 -2.28 14.23
N LYS A 351 22.41 -2.80 13.01
CA LYS A 351 22.75 -2.06 11.79
C LYS A 351 22.01 -0.72 11.72
N TYR A 352 20.70 -0.71 11.93
CA TYR A 352 19.92 0.53 11.89
C TYR A 352 20.13 1.41 13.14
N ALA A 353 20.31 0.81 14.32
CA ALA A 353 20.57 1.56 15.55
C ALA A 353 21.93 2.27 15.57
N PHE A 354 22.95 1.69 14.90
CA PHE A 354 24.30 2.25 14.83
C PHE A 354 24.60 2.96 13.51
N SER A 355 23.63 3.05 12.59
CA SER A 355 23.82 3.81 11.36
C SER A 355 23.90 5.31 11.64
N TYR A 356 24.71 5.99 10.80
CA TYR A 356 24.85 7.43 10.89
C TYR A 356 23.57 8.15 10.45
N ASP A 357 23.15 9.14 11.22
CA ASP A 357 22.10 10.07 10.86
C ASP A 357 22.70 11.45 10.62
N SER A 358 22.56 11.97 9.41
CA SER A 358 22.95 13.34 9.05
C SER A 358 21.88 14.38 9.39
N ILE A 359 20.68 13.94 9.81
CA ILE A 359 19.50 14.77 10.03
C ILE A 359 19.17 14.77 11.52
N ASP A 360 18.87 15.94 12.06
CA ASP A 360 18.20 16.06 13.35
C ASP A 360 16.69 15.90 13.17
N TYR A 361 16.17 14.75 13.59
CA TYR A 361 14.74 14.41 13.45
C TYR A 361 13.93 15.03 14.58
N ASN A 362 13.71 16.33 14.53
CA ASN A 362 12.87 17.08 15.46
C ASN A 362 11.44 17.29 14.90
N HIS A 363 10.55 17.84 15.73
CA HIS A 363 9.15 18.04 15.36
C HIS A 363 8.96 19.11 14.25
N GLU A 364 9.94 19.96 13.98
CA GLU A 364 9.88 20.97 12.91
C GLU A 364 9.90 20.35 11.50
N LEU A 365 10.36 19.10 11.41
CA LEU A 365 10.30 18.33 10.15
C LEU A 365 8.87 17.91 9.80
N ILE A 366 7.99 17.78 10.81
CA ILE A 366 6.61 17.29 10.59
C ILE A 366 5.78 18.41 9.98
N LEU A 367 5.06 18.11 8.88
CA LEU A 367 4.17 19.06 8.22
C LEU A 367 4.86 20.37 7.77
N ASN A 368 6.15 20.32 7.48
CA ASN A 368 6.79 21.49 6.89
C ASN A 368 6.24 21.75 5.47
N GLU A 369 6.41 22.98 4.98
CA GLU A 369 5.86 23.41 3.69
C GLU A 369 6.23 22.49 2.53
N SER A 370 7.48 22.00 2.48
CA SER A 370 7.93 21.11 1.40
C SER A 370 7.23 19.73 1.45
N HIS A 371 6.84 19.24 2.63
CA HIS A 371 6.08 18.00 2.76
C HIS A 371 4.63 18.17 2.30
N ILE A 372 4.01 19.32 2.62
CA ILE A 372 2.65 19.66 2.17
C ILE A 372 2.62 19.86 0.66
N ASP A 373 3.61 20.58 0.11
CA ASP A 373 3.77 20.76 -1.34
C ASP A 373 3.95 19.43 -2.08
N LEU A 374 4.73 18.49 -1.50
CA LEU A 374 4.86 17.16 -2.05
C LEU A 374 3.53 16.40 -2.02
N ALA A 375 2.73 16.50 -0.96
CA ALA A 375 1.42 15.85 -0.89
C ALA A 375 0.49 16.35 -2.00
N ARG A 376 0.53 17.66 -2.30
CA ARG A 376 -0.21 18.25 -3.41
C ARG A 376 0.33 17.79 -4.79
N GLU A 377 1.66 17.81 -5.00
CA GLU A 377 2.31 17.31 -6.23
C GLU A 377 1.91 15.86 -6.52
N VAL A 378 1.94 15.00 -5.48
CA VAL A 378 1.52 13.60 -5.62
C VAL A 378 0.07 13.48 -6.03
N SER A 379 -0.82 14.29 -5.45
CA SER A 379 -2.23 14.30 -5.80
C SER A 379 -2.44 14.77 -7.25
N GLU A 380 -1.76 15.83 -7.68
CA GLU A 380 -1.79 16.36 -9.05
C GLU A 380 -1.31 15.32 -10.09
N GLU A 381 -0.24 14.56 -9.79
CA GLU A 381 0.30 13.55 -10.70
C GLU A 381 -0.48 12.23 -10.72
N SER A 382 -1.31 11.98 -9.71
CA SER A 382 -2.04 10.73 -9.53
C SER A 382 -3.42 10.72 -10.17
N MET A 383 -4.09 11.87 -10.28
CA MET A 383 -5.44 11.94 -10.84
C MET A 383 -5.46 11.51 -12.30
N VAL A 384 -6.47 10.68 -12.65
CA VAL A 384 -6.59 10.10 -13.98
C VAL A 384 -7.82 10.64 -14.68
N LEU A 385 -7.61 11.37 -15.78
CA LEU A 385 -8.68 11.75 -16.69
C LEU A 385 -8.99 10.55 -17.60
N ILE A 386 -10.06 9.80 -17.29
CA ILE A 386 -10.37 8.59 -18.05
C ILE A 386 -11.27 8.83 -19.25
N LYS A 387 -12.09 9.88 -19.20
CA LYS A 387 -12.98 10.30 -20.30
C LYS A 387 -13.01 11.82 -20.38
N ASN A 388 -12.94 12.37 -21.61
CA ASN A 388 -13.13 13.79 -21.87
C ASN A 388 -13.61 14.03 -23.30
N GLU A 389 -14.84 14.48 -23.45
CA GLU A 389 -15.45 14.86 -24.72
C GLU A 389 -15.34 16.38 -24.93
N ASN A 390 -14.13 16.92 -24.72
CA ASN A 390 -13.78 18.35 -24.85
C ASN A 390 -14.49 19.29 -23.85
N ILE A 391 -14.83 18.79 -22.66
CA ILE A 391 -15.39 19.59 -21.57
C ILE A 391 -14.28 20.16 -20.69
N LEU A 392 -13.28 19.34 -20.36
CA LEU A 392 -12.14 19.77 -19.56
C LEU A 392 -10.94 20.16 -20.45
N PRO A 393 -10.13 21.17 -20.07
CA PRO A 393 -10.31 21.99 -18.87
C PRO A 393 -11.54 22.89 -18.99
N PHE A 394 -12.23 23.14 -17.87
CA PHE A 394 -13.32 24.11 -17.85
C PHE A 394 -12.84 25.53 -18.16
N ASP A 395 -13.65 26.27 -18.90
CA ASP A 395 -13.37 27.64 -19.19
C ASP A 395 -13.46 28.56 -17.94
N LEU A 396 -12.45 29.39 -17.75
CA LEU A 396 -12.35 30.37 -16.66
C LEU A 396 -13.09 31.67 -17.01
N GLY A 397 -14.40 31.59 -17.23
CA GLY A 397 -15.25 32.75 -17.37
C GLY A 397 -15.34 33.60 -16.10
N LYS A 398 -16.00 34.77 -16.21
CA LYS A 398 -16.36 35.62 -15.06
C LYS A 398 -17.84 35.49 -14.75
N ASN A 399 -18.17 35.59 -13.46
CA ASN A 399 -19.54 35.51 -12.95
C ASN A 399 -20.23 34.18 -13.28
N LEU A 400 -19.44 33.08 -13.30
CA LEU A 400 -19.95 31.72 -13.47
C LEU A 400 -20.61 31.23 -12.18
N LYS A 401 -21.65 30.45 -12.34
CA LYS A 401 -22.28 29.64 -11.30
C LYS A 401 -21.75 28.21 -11.40
N ILE A 402 -21.01 27.78 -10.39
CA ILE A 402 -20.32 26.50 -10.36
C ILE A 402 -20.92 25.65 -9.24
N GLY A 403 -21.38 24.44 -9.54
CA GLY A 403 -21.89 23.51 -8.53
C GLY A 403 -20.90 22.40 -8.22
N VAL A 404 -20.63 22.17 -6.94
CA VAL A 404 -19.96 20.98 -6.45
C VAL A 404 -21.02 20.14 -5.72
N ILE A 405 -21.46 19.08 -6.38
CA ILE A 405 -22.67 18.33 -5.99
C ILE A 405 -22.31 16.87 -5.69
N GLY A 406 -22.83 16.32 -4.62
CA GLY A 406 -22.68 14.92 -4.22
C GLY A 406 -22.33 14.74 -2.75
N ARG A 407 -22.56 13.56 -2.25
CA ARG A 407 -22.34 13.19 -0.84
C ARG A 407 -20.88 13.48 -0.39
N LEU A 408 -19.93 13.26 -1.28
CA LEU A 408 -18.51 13.43 -1.02
C LEU A 408 -17.98 14.83 -1.38
N ALA A 409 -18.82 15.74 -1.88
CA ALA A 409 -18.43 17.07 -2.31
C ALA A 409 -17.68 17.88 -1.23
N ASP A 410 -18.15 17.75 0.03
CA ASP A 410 -17.57 18.43 1.19
C ASP A 410 -17.45 17.44 2.35
N THR A 411 -16.66 16.39 2.11
CA THR A 411 -16.40 15.33 3.10
C THR A 411 -14.90 15.07 3.14
N GLU A 412 -14.30 15.21 4.33
CA GLU A 412 -12.92 14.78 4.56
C GLU A 412 -12.83 13.27 4.32
N ASN A 413 -12.06 12.87 3.31
CA ASN A 413 -11.98 11.48 2.90
C ASN A 413 -10.56 11.14 2.42
N THR A 414 -9.78 10.55 3.31
CA THR A 414 -8.40 10.13 3.03
C THR A 414 -8.27 8.63 2.80
N GLY A 415 -9.39 7.88 2.78
CA GLY A 415 -9.45 6.43 2.62
C GLY A 415 -10.02 5.72 3.85
N ASP A 416 -9.63 4.46 4.05
CA ASP A 416 -10.11 3.68 5.18
C ASP A 416 -9.57 4.18 6.53
N LEU A 417 -10.20 3.73 7.60
CA LEU A 417 -9.78 4.02 8.98
C LEU A 417 -9.01 2.83 9.61
N GLY A 418 -8.40 2.00 8.77
CA GLY A 418 -7.62 0.83 9.17
C GLY A 418 -6.22 1.14 9.66
N SER A 419 -5.34 0.15 9.55
CA SER A 419 -3.92 0.30 9.94
C SER A 419 -3.19 1.33 9.09
N SER A 420 -3.65 1.55 7.84
CA SER A 420 -3.08 2.54 6.93
C SER A 420 -3.44 3.98 7.26
N ASP A 421 -4.34 4.21 8.22
CA ASP A 421 -4.81 5.56 8.57
C ASP A 421 -3.69 6.44 9.10
N SER A 422 -3.74 7.72 8.71
CA SER A 422 -2.86 8.78 9.19
C SER A 422 -3.70 9.98 9.66
N ASN A 423 -3.11 10.88 10.42
CA ASN A 423 -3.84 11.98 11.06
C ASN A 423 -3.37 13.33 10.50
N PRO A 424 -3.97 13.83 9.39
CA PRO A 424 -3.64 15.14 8.88
C PRO A 424 -4.18 16.25 9.77
N PRO A 425 -3.60 17.47 9.74
CA PRO A 425 -4.13 18.63 10.46
C PRO A 425 -5.40 19.19 9.82
N TYR A 426 -5.60 18.92 8.54
CA TYR A 426 -6.76 19.31 7.73
C TYR A 426 -6.83 18.41 6.49
N VAL A 427 -7.97 18.41 5.84
CA VAL A 427 -8.17 17.79 4.52
C VAL A 427 -8.92 18.80 3.66
N VAL A 428 -8.31 19.26 2.58
CA VAL A 428 -8.99 20.13 1.60
C VAL A 428 -9.97 19.28 0.80
N THR A 429 -11.27 19.49 1.04
CA THR A 429 -12.33 18.78 0.34
C THR A 429 -12.44 19.25 -1.14
N PRO A 430 -13.09 18.48 -2.03
CA PRO A 430 -13.36 18.92 -3.39
C PRO A 430 -14.02 20.32 -3.46
N PHE A 431 -15.04 20.55 -2.62
CA PHE A 431 -15.70 21.85 -2.55
C PHE A 431 -14.77 22.99 -2.12
N GLU A 432 -14.00 22.77 -1.04
CA GLU A 432 -13.06 23.78 -0.57
C GLU A 432 -11.99 24.10 -1.61
N GLY A 433 -11.43 23.09 -2.28
CA GLY A 433 -10.44 23.28 -3.33
C GLY A 433 -10.99 24.12 -4.51
N ILE A 434 -12.17 23.79 -5.01
CA ILE A 434 -12.84 24.55 -6.07
C ILE A 434 -13.18 25.96 -5.61
N LYS A 435 -13.71 26.14 -4.42
CA LYS A 435 -14.05 27.45 -3.85
C LYS A 435 -12.80 28.32 -3.68
N ASN A 436 -11.71 27.78 -3.15
CA ASN A 436 -10.45 28.49 -2.99
C ASN A 436 -9.86 28.94 -4.33
N TYR A 437 -9.97 28.09 -5.36
CA TYR A 437 -9.50 28.38 -6.70
C TYR A 437 -10.22 29.60 -7.30
N HIS A 438 -11.50 29.78 -7.00
CA HIS A 438 -12.34 30.86 -7.54
C HIS A 438 -12.42 32.12 -6.66
N ILE A 439 -11.74 32.19 -5.53
CA ILE A 439 -11.86 33.26 -4.55
C ILE A 439 -11.61 34.67 -5.16
N ASN A 440 -10.79 34.77 -6.22
CA ASN A 440 -10.42 36.00 -6.85
C ASN A 440 -11.14 36.28 -8.22
N ASN A 441 -12.04 35.38 -8.63
CA ASN A 441 -12.60 35.36 -10.00
C ASN A 441 -14.05 35.85 -10.11
N ASN A 442 -14.67 36.33 -9.02
CA ASN A 442 -16.09 36.71 -8.94
C ASN A 442 -17.05 35.60 -9.39
N ASN A 443 -16.64 34.33 -9.32
CA ASN A 443 -17.49 33.18 -9.60
C ASN A 443 -18.20 32.74 -8.33
N GLU A 444 -19.43 32.26 -8.47
CA GLU A 444 -20.23 31.73 -7.35
C GLU A 444 -20.11 30.23 -7.31
N VAL A 445 -19.58 29.69 -6.20
CA VAL A 445 -19.43 28.25 -6.00
C VAL A 445 -20.48 27.74 -5.00
N TYR A 446 -21.35 26.89 -5.47
CA TYR A 446 -22.46 26.30 -4.72
C TYR A 446 -22.11 24.89 -4.25
N LEU A 447 -22.42 24.60 -3.00
CA LEU A 447 -22.34 23.25 -2.41
C LEU A 447 -23.72 22.62 -2.33
N ASP A 448 -23.85 21.39 -2.83
CA ASP A 448 -25.01 20.54 -2.54
C ASP A 448 -24.54 19.10 -2.22
N LYS A 449 -24.88 18.62 -1.03
CA LYS A 449 -24.54 17.26 -0.58
C LYS A 449 -25.48 16.17 -1.12
N ALA A 450 -26.35 16.53 -2.06
CA ALA A 450 -27.33 15.65 -2.73
C ALA A 450 -28.27 14.88 -1.77
N ASN A 451 -28.64 15.49 -0.64
CA ASN A 451 -29.60 14.90 0.30
C ASN A 451 -31.01 14.79 -0.28
N ASP A 452 -31.32 15.55 -1.33
CA ASP A 452 -32.57 15.55 -2.10
C ASP A 452 -32.24 15.69 -3.58
N ILE A 453 -32.24 14.58 -4.30
CA ILE A 453 -31.83 14.52 -5.70
C ILE A 453 -32.65 15.47 -6.57
N ASN A 454 -33.97 15.65 -6.31
CA ASN A 454 -34.78 16.57 -7.10
C ASN A 454 -34.32 18.02 -6.96
N LYS A 455 -33.94 18.44 -5.76
CA LYS A 455 -33.37 19.79 -5.55
C LYS A 455 -32.01 19.95 -6.22
N SER A 456 -31.18 18.91 -6.17
CA SER A 456 -29.89 18.90 -6.86
C SER A 456 -30.04 19.04 -8.37
N VAL A 457 -31.05 18.40 -8.96
CA VAL A 457 -31.39 18.51 -10.38
C VAL A 457 -31.87 19.93 -10.73
N GLU A 458 -32.76 20.52 -9.91
CA GLU A 458 -33.21 21.90 -10.14
C GLU A 458 -32.04 22.91 -10.03
N LEU A 459 -31.17 22.74 -9.05
CA LEU A 459 -29.93 23.54 -8.95
C LEU A 459 -29.08 23.39 -10.20
N ALA A 460 -28.83 22.16 -10.66
CA ALA A 460 -27.96 21.88 -11.80
C ALA A 460 -28.43 22.54 -13.12
N LYS A 461 -29.72 22.80 -13.29
CA LYS A 461 -30.27 23.53 -14.46
C LYS A 461 -29.78 24.99 -14.53
N GLU A 462 -29.47 25.61 -13.39
CA GLU A 462 -29.09 27.01 -13.29
C GLU A 462 -27.57 27.22 -13.26
N LEU A 463 -26.79 26.13 -13.27
CA LEU A 463 -25.33 26.16 -13.16
C LEU A 463 -24.66 26.16 -14.54
N ASP A 464 -23.59 26.94 -14.66
CA ASP A 464 -22.73 26.96 -15.85
C ASP A 464 -21.80 25.77 -15.93
N GLN A 465 -21.34 25.27 -14.76
CA GLN A 465 -20.43 24.13 -14.63
C GLN A 465 -20.85 23.26 -13.45
N VAL A 466 -20.85 21.93 -13.63
CA VAL A 466 -21.23 20.98 -12.60
C VAL A 466 -20.11 19.97 -12.34
N ILE A 467 -19.67 19.86 -11.09
CA ILE A 467 -18.70 18.91 -10.60
C ILE A 467 -19.42 17.92 -9.70
N LEU A 468 -19.71 16.72 -10.22
CA LEU A 468 -20.39 15.66 -9.46
C LEU A 468 -19.35 14.80 -8.72
N VAL A 469 -19.36 14.85 -7.40
CA VAL A 469 -18.42 14.11 -6.54
C VAL A 469 -19.09 12.89 -5.95
N VAL A 470 -18.73 11.72 -6.47
CA VAL A 470 -19.33 10.42 -6.14
C VAL A 470 -18.25 9.40 -5.75
N GLY A 471 -18.66 8.28 -5.16
CA GLY A 471 -17.74 7.20 -4.83
C GLY A 471 -17.90 6.62 -3.44
N TYR A 472 -16.79 6.18 -2.87
CA TYR A 472 -16.74 5.43 -1.64
C TYR A 472 -16.07 6.19 -0.49
N ASP A 473 -16.31 5.72 0.72
CA ASP A 473 -15.63 6.12 1.94
C ASP A 473 -15.27 4.87 2.78
N TYR A 474 -14.72 5.06 3.97
CA TYR A 474 -14.29 4.00 4.88
C TYR A 474 -15.41 2.99 5.24
N SER A 475 -16.67 3.32 5.04
CA SER A 475 -17.79 2.41 5.32
C SER A 475 -18.11 1.45 4.15
N ASP A 476 -17.58 1.74 2.97
CA ASP A 476 -17.81 0.96 1.75
C ASP A 476 -16.68 -0.03 1.48
N GLU A 477 -15.44 0.37 1.72
CA GLU A 477 -14.24 -0.44 1.49
C GLU A 477 -13.12 -0.08 2.47
N GLY A 478 -12.20 -0.99 2.70
CA GLY A 478 -11.05 -0.75 3.57
C GLY A 478 -10.57 -2.02 4.27
N GLU A 479 -9.63 -1.89 5.18
CA GLU A 479 -9.24 -2.98 6.07
C GLU A 479 -10.43 -3.43 6.91
N TYR A 480 -10.66 -4.76 6.97
CA TYR A 480 -11.78 -5.31 7.74
C TYR A 480 -11.46 -5.30 9.23
N ILE A 481 -12.02 -4.33 9.95
CA ILE A 481 -11.86 -4.19 11.39
C ILE A 481 -13.11 -4.73 12.09
N MET A 482 -12.96 -5.86 12.77
CA MET A 482 -14.04 -6.47 13.55
C MET A 482 -14.21 -5.76 14.89
N SER A 483 -15.41 -5.25 15.17
CA SER A 483 -15.69 -4.45 16.37
C SER A 483 -15.56 -5.19 17.71
N ARG A 484 -15.59 -6.52 17.75
CA ARG A 484 -15.42 -7.34 18.98
C ARG A 484 -14.79 -8.72 18.73
N GLY A 485 -14.71 -9.19 17.49
CA GLY A 485 -14.26 -10.55 17.16
C GLY A 485 -12.75 -10.72 17.05
N GLN A 486 -11.99 -9.65 16.94
CA GLN A 486 -10.52 -9.71 16.83
C GLN A 486 -9.83 -10.29 18.08
N MET A 487 -10.51 -10.27 19.23
CA MET A 487 -9.98 -10.84 20.48
C MET A 487 -10.15 -12.36 20.60
N LEU A 488 -10.78 -13.03 19.64
CA LEU A 488 -11.03 -14.47 19.70
C LEU A 488 -9.91 -15.23 18.99
N LYS A 489 -9.27 -16.16 19.71
CA LYS A 489 -8.17 -16.97 19.20
C LYS A 489 -8.55 -17.91 18.06
N SER A 490 -9.77 -18.46 18.08
CA SER A 490 -10.16 -19.44 17.07
C SER A 490 -10.75 -18.78 15.85
N ALA A 491 -10.26 -19.18 14.70
CA ALA A 491 -10.78 -18.75 13.40
C ALA A 491 -12.27 -19.09 13.23
N GLU A 492 -12.69 -20.25 13.75
CA GLU A 492 -14.09 -20.69 13.76
C GLU A 492 -14.96 -19.81 14.66
N ALA A 493 -14.44 -19.39 15.82
CA ALA A 493 -15.19 -18.51 16.72
C ALA A 493 -15.37 -17.10 16.10
N LYS A 494 -14.37 -16.61 15.36
CA LYS A 494 -14.49 -15.34 14.58
C LYS A 494 -15.56 -15.43 13.51
N LYS A 495 -15.68 -16.57 12.83
CA LYS A 495 -16.70 -16.85 11.81
C LYS A 495 -18.11 -16.94 12.39
N LEU A 496 -18.27 -17.55 13.57
CA LEU A 496 -19.57 -17.75 14.24
C LEU A 496 -20.21 -16.45 14.76
N ILE A 497 -19.41 -15.43 15.09
CA ILE A 497 -19.92 -14.20 15.73
C ILE A 497 -20.58 -13.26 14.72
N GLY A 498 -20.38 -13.44 13.41
CA GLY A 498 -21.03 -12.65 12.35
C GLY A 498 -20.88 -11.13 12.59
N ALA A 499 -19.73 -10.73 13.15
CA ALA A 499 -19.50 -9.35 13.52
C ALA A 499 -19.53 -8.49 12.24
N LYS A 500 -20.45 -7.55 12.16
CA LYS A 500 -20.39 -6.50 11.16
C LYS A 500 -19.14 -5.66 11.46
N GLY A 501 -18.11 -5.83 10.66
CA GLY A 501 -16.94 -4.98 10.68
C GLY A 501 -17.22 -3.62 10.04
N VAL A 502 -16.26 -2.73 10.18
CA VAL A 502 -16.18 -1.48 9.40
C VAL A 502 -15.18 -1.72 8.28
N GLY A 503 -15.43 -1.23 7.08
CA GLY A 503 -14.60 -1.53 5.92
C GLY A 503 -14.86 -2.95 5.38
N GLY A 504 -13.80 -3.57 4.86
CA GLY A 504 -13.84 -4.91 4.27
C GLY A 504 -14.01 -4.89 2.76
N ASP A 505 -14.24 -6.09 2.21
CA ASP A 505 -14.40 -6.31 0.78
C ASP A 505 -15.74 -5.80 0.26
N ARG A 506 -15.75 -5.21 -0.93
CA ARG A 506 -16.97 -4.81 -1.62
C ARG A 506 -17.66 -6.03 -2.25
N LEU A 507 -18.97 -6.14 -2.03
CA LEU A 507 -19.82 -7.17 -2.66
C LEU A 507 -20.30 -6.76 -4.06
N SER A 508 -20.28 -5.46 -4.36
CA SER A 508 -20.65 -4.88 -5.65
C SER A 508 -19.55 -3.90 -6.10
N LEU A 509 -19.31 -3.85 -7.38
CA LEU A 509 -18.43 -2.84 -7.99
C LEU A 509 -19.19 -1.59 -8.45
N LYS A 510 -20.52 -1.55 -8.30
CA LYS A 510 -21.33 -0.36 -8.62
C LYS A 510 -21.17 0.70 -7.54
N LEU A 511 -21.35 1.94 -7.92
CA LEU A 511 -21.55 3.04 -6.98
C LEU A 511 -22.78 2.80 -6.09
N ARG A 512 -22.94 3.59 -5.05
CA ARG A 512 -24.20 3.63 -4.30
C ARG A 512 -25.34 4.02 -5.24
N GLU A 513 -26.52 3.48 -5.04
CA GLU A 513 -27.68 3.70 -5.93
C GLU A 513 -28.00 5.18 -6.08
N ASP A 514 -27.96 5.95 -4.99
CA ASP A 514 -28.20 7.39 -5.00
C ASP A 514 -27.18 8.15 -5.87
N ASP A 515 -25.90 7.75 -5.84
CA ASP A 515 -24.84 8.35 -6.69
C ASP A 515 -25.12 8.07 -8.17
N GLU A 516 -25.53 6.84 -8.55
CA GLU A 516 -25.88 6.51 -9.93
C GLU A 516 -27.13 7.25 -10.42
N ILE A 517 -28.16 7.40 -9.56
CA ILE A 517 -29.36 8.15 -9.87
C ILE A 517 -29.00 9.63 -10.05
N LEU A 518 -28.21 10.21 -9.15
CA LEU A 518 -27.75 11.60 -9.22
C LEU A 518 -27.06 11.89 -10.56
N ILE A 519 -26.09 11.04 -10.95
CA ILE A 519 -25.41 11.20 -12.25
C ILE A 519 -26.41 11.16 -13.40
N LYS A 520 -27.29 10.16 -13.43
CA LYS A 520 -28.27 9.99 -14.52
C LYS A 520 -29.26 11.16 -14.64
N GLU A 521 -29.74 11.69 -13.52
CA GLU A 521 -30.74 12.75 -13.54
C GLU A 521 -30.09 14.12 -13.86
N ILE A 522 -28.93 14.42 -13.32
CA ILE A 522 -28.23 15.68 -13.62
C ILE A 522 -27.76 15.71 -15.07
N SER A 523 -27.26 14.60 -15.63
CA SER A 523 -26.82 14.53 -17.03
C SER A 523 -27.92 14.74 -18.06
N LYS A 524 -29.20 14.73 -17.66
CA LYS A 524 -30.32 15.08 -18.55
C LYS A 524 -30.57 16.58 -18.66
N VAL A 525 -30.04 17.37 -17.74
CA VAL A 525 -30.41 18.79 -17.59
C VAL A 525 -29.20 19.74 -17.71
N ASN A 526 -27.99 19.22 -17.67
CA ASN A 526 -26.77 19.99 -17.85
C ASN A 526 -25.71 19.16 -18.58
N ASP A 527 -25.17 19.70 -19.66
CA ASP A 527 -24.17 19.02 -20.50
C ASP A 527 -22.73 19.39 -20.09
N ASN A 528 -22.54 20.40 -19.25
CA ASN A 528 -21.22 20.87 -18.81
C ASN A 528 -20.83 20.25 -17.46
N ILE A 529 -20.63 18.93 -17.47
CA ILE A 529 -20.51 18.09 -16.30
C ILE A 529 -19.16 17.34 -16.30
N VAL A 530 -18.51 17.29 -15.15
CA VAL A 530 -17.46 16.30 -14.83
C VAL A 530 -17.89 15.43 -13.66
N VAL A 531 -17.77 14.12 -13.82
CA VAL A 531 -17.90 13.16 -12.69
C VAL A 531 -16.53 12.93 -12.08
N VAL A 532 -16.39 13.26 -10.81
CA VAL A 532 -15.19 13.04 -9.99
C VAL A 532 -15.44 11.82 -9.13
N TYR A 533 -14.73 10.73 -9.42
CA TYR A 533 -14.81 9.50 -8.63
C TYR A 533 -13.75 9.48 -7.52
N ILE A 534 -14.19 9.24 -6.29
CA ILE A 534 -13.34 9.01 -5.11
C ILE A 534 -13.46 7.54 -4.70
N GLY A 535 -12.34 6.82 -4.64
CA GLY A 535 -12.30 5.40 -4.27
C GLY A 535 -10.95 4.75 -4.51
N GLY A 536 -10.78 3.51 -4.07
CA GLY A 536 -9.49 2.80 -4.04
C GLY A 536 -9.21 1.88 -5.21
N SER A 537 -10.18 1.60 -6.10
CA SER A 537 -9.99 0.68 -7.23
C SER A 537 -11.05 0.85 -8.33
N ALA A 538 -11.12 -0.10 -9.27
CA ALA A 538 -12.08 -0.08 -10.37
C ALA A 538 -13.54 -0.20 -9.89
N ILE A 539 -14.44 0.43 -10.67
CA ILE A 539 -15.89 0.41 -10.49
C ILE A 539 -16.60 -0.02 -11.77
N ASP A 540 -17.84 -0.51 -11.63
CA ASP A 540 -18.75 -0.76 -12.73
C ASP A 540 -19.46 0.55 -13.10
N MET A 541 -19.10 1.13 -14.23
CA MET A 541 -19.67 2.36 -14.77
C MET A 541 -20.68 2.13 -15.89
N SER A 542 -21.00 0.86 -16.20
CA SER A 542 -21.82 0.48 -17.36
C SER A 542 -23.21 1.14 -17.38
N GLY A 543 -23.74 1.50 -16.19
CA GLY A 543 -25.05 2.09 -16.03
C GLY A 543 -25.14 3.60 -16.33
N TRP A 544 -24.01 4.34 -16.37
CA TRP A 544 -24.05 5.81 -16.45
C TRP A 544 -22.92 6.46 -17.28
N GLU A 545 -21.79 5.76 -17.50
CA GLU A 545 -20.60 6.31 -18.17
C GLU A 545 -20.88 6.99 -19.53
N LYS A 546 -21.84 6.44 -20.30
CA LYS A 546 -22.21 6.99 -21.62
C LYS A 546 -22.97 8.32 -21.54
N ASN A 547 -23.52 8.64 -20.38
CA ASN A 547 -24.38 9.81 -20.19
C ASN A 547 -23.60 11.07 -19.78
N VAL A 548 -22.30 10.94 -19.47
CA VAL A 548 -21.48 12.04 -18.98
C VAL A 548 -20.28 12.29 -19.89
N PRO A 549 -19.95 13.55 -20.21
CA PRO A 549 -18.88 13.88 -21.16
C PRO A 549 -17.47 13.75 -20.55
N SER A 550 -17.30 13.88 -19.23
CA SER A 550 -15.99 13.84 -18.60
C SER A 550 -16.00 13.08 -17.26
N ILE A 551 -14.94 12.30 -17.02
CA ILE A 551 -14.75 11.50 -15.82
C ILE A 551 -13.30 11.61 -15.35
N VAL A 552 -13.11 11.97 -14.07
CA VAL A 552 -11.82 12.04 -13.38
C VAL A 552 -11.81 11.07 -12.22
N PHE A 553 -10.82 10.18 -12.17
CA PHE A 553 -10.51 9.39 -10.98
C PHE A 553 -9.61 10.22 -10.06
N SER A 554 -10.18 10.71 -8.96
CA SER A 554 -9.48 11.54 -7.97
C SER A 554 -8.85 10.71 -6.85
N TRP A 555 -9.29 9.45 -6.66
CA TRP A 555 -8.84 8.55 -5.60
C TRP A 555 -9.16 9.07 -4.18
N TYR A 556 -8.57 8.46 -3.16
CA TYR A 556 -8.38 9.07 -1.84
C TYR A 556 -7.09 9.90 -1.89
N SER A 557 -7.23 11.18 -2.16
CA SER A 557 -6.16 12.07 -2.63
C SER A 557 -5.31 12.69 -1.51
N GLY A 558 -5.42 12.19 -0.26
CA GLY A 558 -4.68 12.77 0.87
C GLY A 558 -5.17 14.17 1.27
N MET A 559 -4.33 14.90 2.03
CA MET A 559 -4.75 16.16 2.66
C MET A 559 -4.92 17.33 1.67
N GLU A 560 -4.26 17.31 0.52
CA GLU A 560 -4.26 18.40 -0.49
C GLU A 560 -5.11 18.08 -1.73
N GLY A 561 -5.94 17.02 -1.67
CA GLY A 561 -6.68 16.49 -2.81
C GLY A 561 -7.60 17.49 -3.49
N GLY A 562 -8.32 18.34 -2.75
CA GLY A 562 -9.23 19.35 -3.31
C GLY A 562 -8.50 20.43 -4.09
N ASN A 563 -7.34 20.90 -3.59
CA ASN A 563 -6.50 21.87 -4.30
C ASN A 563 -5.95 21.30 -5.61
N ALA A 564 -5.48 20.05 -5.61
CA ALA A 564 -5.00 19.36 -6.80
C ALA A 564 -6.13 19.16 -7.83
N LEU A 565 -7.32 18.75 -7.37
CA LEU A 565 -8.49 18.56 -8.23
C LEU A 565 -8.87 19.85 -8.96
N ALA A 566 -8.92 20.98 -8.25
CA ALA A 566 -9.21 22.28 -8.87
C ALA A 566 -8.24 22.62 -10.01
N LYS A 567 -6.93 22.45 -9.79
CA LYS A 567 -5.91 22.71 -10.80
C LYS A 567 -6.04 21.80 -12.04
N ILE A 568 -6.40 20.53 -11.84
CA ILE A 568 -6.68 19.60 -12.95
C ILE A 568 -7.90 20.06 -13.74
N ILE A 569 -9.02 20.33 -13.06
CA ILE A 569 -10.29 20.69 -13.73
C ILE A 569 -10.18 21.98 -14.52
N TYR A 570 -9.42 22.97 -14.03
CA TYR A 570 -9.25 24.27 -14.70
C TYR A 570 -7.98 24.39 -15.53
N GLY A 571 -7.19 23.33 -15.67
CA GLY A 571 -6.08 23.25 -16.62
C GLY A 571 -4.75 23.85 -16.19
N ASP A 572 -4.60 24.32 -14.94
CA ASP A 572 -3.30 24.74 -14.39
C ASP A 572 -2.32 23.56 -14.33
N VAL A 573 -2.85 22.37 -14.14
CA VAL A 573 -2.11 21.11 -14.21
C VAL A 573 -2.70 20.24 -15.31
N ASN A 574 -1.86 19.85 -16.26
CA ASN A 574 -2.23 18.91 -17.32
C ASN A 574 -2.26 17.49 -16.73
N PRO A 575 -3.40 16.78 -16.73
CA PRO A 575 -3.50 15.42 -16.17
C PRO A 575 -2.49 14.48 -16.84
N SER A 576 -1.83 13.66 -16.05
CA SER A 576 -0.82 12.72 -16.52
C SER A 576 -0.90 11.34 -15.88
N GLY A 577 -1.82 11.16 -14.93
CA GLY A 577 -2.05 9.86 -14.30
C GLY A 577 -2.61 8.84 -15.28
N LYS A 578 -2.29 7.55 -15.05
CA LYS A 578 -2.82 6.42 -15.83
C LYS A 578 -3.26 5.29 -14.91
N LEU A 579 -4.34 4.59 -15.27
CA LEU A 579 -4.93 3.52 -14.46
C LEU A 579 -3.91 2.40 -14.19
N PRO A 580 -3.65 2.03 -12.93
CA PRO A 580 -2.80 0.89 -12.59
C PRO A 580 -3.56 -0.44 -12.61
N PHE A 581 -4.73 -0.47 -13.23
CA PHE A 581 -5.59 -1.64 -13.41
C PHE A 581 -6.50 -1.49 -14.63
N THR A 582 -7.08 -2.61 -15.04
CA THR A 582 -8.10 -2.70 -16.10
C THR A 582 -9.49 -2.46 -15.51
N ILE A 583 -10.33 -1.68 -16.18
CA ILE A 583 -11.76 -1.57 -15.87
C ILE A 583 -12.56 -2.41 -16.85
N ALA A 584 -13.22 -3.45 -16.34
CA ALA A 584 -14.07 -4.33 -17.12
C ALA A 584 -15.33 -3.63 -17.63
N ARG A 585 -15.84 -4.02 -18.79
CA ARG A 585 -17.17 -3.62 -19.26
C ARG A 585 -18.28 -4.34 -18.46
N ASN A 586 -18.00 -5.58 -18.06
CA ASN A 586 -18.90 -6.40 -17.21
C ASN A 586 -18.12 -6.87 -15.99
N SER A 587 -18.58 -6.52 -14.80
CA SER A 587 -17.94 -6.86 -13.54
C SER A 587 -17.81 -8.35 -13.27
N ASN A 588 -18.64 -9.21 -13.92
CA ASN A 588 -18.51 -10.67 -13.84
C ASN A 588 -17.32 -11.24 -14.62
N ASP A 589 -16.64 -10.42 -15.42
CA ASP A 589 -15.47 -10.85 -16.19
C ASP A 589 -14.17 -10.87 -15.39
N TYR A 590 -14.14 -10.26 -14.21
CA TYR A 590 -13.01 -10.41 -13.28
C TYR A 590 -12.88 -11.84 -12.75
N PRO A 591 -11.73 -12.22 -12.19
CA PRO A 591 -11.57 -13.53 -11.56
C PRO A 591 -12.61 -13.74 -10.44
N TYR A 592 -12.98 -15.01 -10.22
CA TYR A 592 -13.89 -15.37 -9.12
C TYR A 592 -13.43 -14.74 -7.78
N PHE A 593 -14.36 -14.12 -7.09
CA PHE A 593 -14.15 -13.46 -5.82
C PHE A 593 -15.33 -13.72 -4.86
N ASN A 594 -15.01 -14.25 -3.69
CA ASN A 594 -15.99 -14.44 -2.62
C ASN A 594 -15.33 -14.05 -1.28
N PRO A 595 -15.73 -12.93 -0.68
CA PRO A 595 -15.16 -12.45 0.57
C PRO A 595 -15.35 -13.37 1.78
N TYR A 596 -16.27 -14.29 1.70
CA TYR A 596 -16.67 -15.16 2.83
C TYR A 596 -16.30 -16.63 2.63
N THR A 597 -15.47 -16.95 1.67
CA THR A 597 -15.04 -18.33 1.44
C THR A 597 -13.90 -18.75 2.36
N ASP A 598 -13.86 -20.03 2.72
CA ASP A 598 -12.76 -20.63 3.47
C ASP A 598 -11.62 -21.12 2.57
N THR A 599 -11.89 -21.29 1.27
CA THR A 599 -10.91 -21.75 0.28
C THR A 599 -11.11 -21.05 -1.03
N ILE A 600 -10.00 -20.73 -1.71
CA ILE A 600 -10.04 -20.17 -3.07
C ILE A 600 -8.80 -20.60 -3.85
N THR A 601 -8.97 -20.81 -5.15
CA THR A 601 -7.84 -21.01 -6.06
C THR A 601 -7.57 -19.74 -6.83
N TYR A 602 -6.33 -19.24 -6.73
CA TYR A 602 -5.86 -18.12 -7.53
C TYR A 602 -5.28 -18.68 -8.84
N GLY A 603 -5.90 -18.29 -9.93
CA GLY A 603 -5.46 -18.67 -11.27
C GLY A 603 -4.32 -17.79 -11.78
N TYR A 604 -3.71 -18.23 -12.88
CA TYR A 604 -2.59 -17.54 -13.53
C TYR A 604 -3.00 -16.18 -14.11
N TYR A 605 -4.18 -16.13 -14.74
CA TYR A 605 -4.67 -14.93 -15.43
C TYR A 605 -5.51 -14.04 -14.51
N HIS A 606 -5.20 -12.74 -14.53
CA HIS A 606 -5.92 -11.67 -13.86
C HIS A 606 -5.63 -10.34 -14.59
N GLY A 607 -6.34 -9.25 -14.24
CA GLY A 607 -6.12 -7.94 -14.83
C GLY A 607 -6.08 -7.98 -16.37
N TYR A 608 -5.31 -7.10 -17.02
CA TYR A 608 -5.23 -7.02 -18.49
C TYR A 608 -4.89 -8.36 -19.15
N SER A 609 -4.07 -9.22 -18.52
CA SER A 609 -3.70 -10.51 -19.07
C SER A 609 -4.90 -11.47 -19.21
N LEU A 610 -5.85 -11.41 -18.27
CA LEU A 610 -7.10 -12.18 -18.31
C LEU A 610 -8.00 -11.71 -19.47
N PHE A 611 -8.20 -10.39 -19.55
CA PHE A 611 -9.09 -9.80 -20.56
C PHE A 611 -8.57 -10.04 -21.97
N GLU A 612 -7.27 -9.91 -22.19
CA GLU A 612 -6.63 -10.21 -23.47
C GLU A 612 -6.68 -11.70 -23.82
N LYS A 613 -6.34 -12.58 -22.86
CA LYS A 613 -6.33 -14.04 -23.08
C LYS A 613 -7.68 -14.58 -23.54
N TYR A 614 -8.75 -14.10 -22.92
CA TYR A 614 -10.11 -14.58 -23.17
C TYR A 614 -10.95 -13.66 -24.05
N ASN A 615 -10.30 -12.63 -24.64
CA ASN A 615 -10.93 -11.63 -25.52
C ASN A 615 -12.22 -11.03 -24.88
N LYS A 616 -12.11 -10.63 -23.60
CA LYS A 616 -13.20 -10.03 -22.85
C LYS A 616 -13.24 -8.52 -23.09
N GLU A 617 -14.45 -7.95 -23.09
CA GLU A 617 -14.61 -6.50 -23.27
C GLU A 617 -14.12 -5.72 -22.05
N ILE A 618 -13.35 -4.67 -22.33
CA ILE A 618 -12.88 -3.70 -21.32
C ILE A 618 -13.55 -2.35 -21.53
N ALA A 619 -13.83 -1.63 -20.45
CA ALA A 619 -14.23 -0.24 -20.49
C ALA A 619 -13.00 0.65 -20.68
N TYR A 620 -11.99 0.45 -19.86
CA TYR A 620 -10.71 1.16 -19.93
C TYR A 620 -9.55 0.18 -19.67
N PRO A 621 -8.52 0.18 -20.53
CA PRO A 621 -7.40 -0.76 -20.40
C PRO A 621 -6.44 -0.34 -19.27
N PHE A 622 -5.65 -1.27 -18.79
CA PHE A 622 -4.49 -1.00 -17.94
C PHE A 622 -3.58 0.07 -18.60
N GLY A 623 -3.12 1.02 -17.82
CA GLY A 623 -2.31 2.13 -18.31
C GLY A 623 -3.09 3.24 -19.02
N HIS A 624 -4.43 3.17 -19.09
CA HIS A 624 -5.24 4.23 -19.71
C HIS A 624 -5.27 5.51 -18.86
N GLY A 625 -5.18 6.64 -19.51
CA GLY A 625 -5.35 7.98 -18.95
C GLY A 625 -5.13 9.00 -20.07
N LEU A 626 -5.98 10.03 -20.09
CA LEU A 626 -5.94 11.11 -21.05
C LEU A 626 -5.10 12.28 -20.53
N SER A 627 -4.65 13.10 -21.42
CA SER A 627 -3.96 14.36 -21.18
C SER A 627 -4.63 15.47 -22.01
N TYR A 628 -4.47 16.72 -21.61
CA TYR A 628 -4.81 17.86 -22.46
C TYR A 628 -3.81 18.01 -23.63
N SER A 629 -2.67 17.32 -23.58
CA SER A 629 -1.71 17.22 -24.69
C SER A 629 -1.88 15.91 -25.45
N ASN A 630 -1.49 15.93 -26.74
CA ASN A 630 -1.43 14.75 -27.60
C ASN A 630 0.02 14.39 -27.89
N PHE A 631 0.32 13.10 -27.87
CA PHE A 631 1.66 12.58 -28.09
C PHE A 631 1.70 11.62 -29.28
N ARG A 632 2.78 11.68 -30.06
CA ARG A 632 3.04 10.81 -31.18
C ARG A 632 4.27 9.97 -30.93
N TYR A 633 4.17 8.68 -31.18
CA TYR A 633 5.22 7.69 -31.02
C TYR A 633 5.71 7.27 -32.41
N GLU A 634 7.02 7.29 -32.63
CA GLU A 634 7.63 6.95 -33.92
C GLU A 634 8.98 6.25 -33.70
N ASN A 635 9.53 5.63 -34.76
CA ASN A 635 10.89 5.09 -34.80
C ASN A 635 11.23 4.13 -33.64
N PHE A 636 10.30 3.20 -33.35
CA PHE A 636 10.57 2.16 -32.34
C PHE A 636 11.55 1.13 -32.90
N ASN A 637 12.73 0.98 -32.28
CA ASN A 637 13.83 0.16 -32.77
C ASN A 637 14.55 -0.57 -31.64
N LEU A 638 15.09 -1.77 -31.94
CA LEU A 638 16.12 -2.43 -31.16
C LEU A 638 17.50 -1.88 -31.59
N THR A 639 18.34 -1.51 -30.63
CA THR A 639 19.57 -0.73 -30.92
C THR A 639 20.88 -1.47 -30.72
N ASN A 640 20.86 -2.72 -30.17
CA ASN A 640 22.06 -3.51 -29.92
C ASN A 640 22.02 -4.92 -30.54
N ASN A 641 23.15 -5.62 -30.48
CA ASN A 641 23.26 -6.99 -30.97
C ASN A 641 22.66 -8.00 -29.99
N ILE A 642 21.56 -8.62 -30.36
CA ILE A 642 20.83 -9.61 -29.55
C ILE A 642 21.68 -10.83 -29.18
N LEU A 643 22.60 -11.23 -30.02
CA LEU A 643 23.33 -12.51 -29.89
C LEU A 643 24.41 -12.45 -28.80
N GLU A 644 24.98 -11.29 -28.55
CA GLU A 644 26.17 -11.13 -27.69
C GLU A 644 25.81 -10.59 -26.30
N ASP A 645 24.73 -9.82 -26.18
CA ASP A 645 24.37 -9.09 -24.96
C ASP A 645 23.32 -9.83 -24.13
N SER A 646 23.48 -9.81 -22.81
CA SER A 646 22.43 -10.23 -21.84
C SER A 646 21.31 -9.20 -21.69
N MET A 647 21.56 -7.94 -22.11
CA MET A 647 20.62 -6.84 -22.11
C MET A 647 20.16 -6.51 -23.52
N LEU A 648 18.89 -6.20 -23.68
CA LEU A 648 18.29 -5.70 -24.92
C LEU A 648 18.01 -4.22 -24.74
N PHE A 649 18.44 -3.39 -25.70
CA PHE A 649 18.26 -1.95 -25.67
C PHE A 649 17.31 -1.50 -26.78
N PHE A 650 16.33 -0.72 -26.44
CA PHE A 650 15.31 -0.21 -27.37
C PHE A 650 15.27 1.30 -27.32
N SER A 651 14.90 1.92 -28.42
CA SER A 651 14.60 3.34 -28.50
C SER A 651 13.29 3.60 -29.21
N VAL A 652 12.60 4.67 -28.79
CA VAL A 652 11.40 5.18 -29.43
C VAL A 652 11.41 6.70 -29.38
N ASP A 653 10.99 7.35 -30.44
CA ASP A 653 10.83 8.81 -30.45
C ASP A 653 9.43 9.21 -30.00
N LEU A 654 9.36 10.11 -29.03
CA LEU A 654 8.14 10.68 -28.49
C LEU A 654 8.08 12.17 -28.80
N THR A 655 7.00 12.62 -29.43
CA THR A 655 6.77 14.05 -29.77
C THR A 655 5.47 14.53 -29.13
N ASN A 656 5.52 15.67 -28.45
CA ASN A 656 4.30 16.41 -28.07
C ASN A 656 3.81 17.21 -29.29
N VAL A 657 2.65 16.85 -29.82
CA VAL A 657 2.07 17.49 -31.02
C VAL A 657 1.03 18.57 -30.67
N SER A 658 0.96 18.99 -29.42
CA SER A 658 0.02 19.98 -28.90
C SER A 658 0.70 21.32 -28.62
N ASP A 659 -0.11 22.38 -28.44
CA ASP A 659 0.34 23.73 -28.09
C ASP A 659 0.60 23.92 -26.58
N ILE A 660 0.33 22.91 -25.76
CA ILE A 660 0.58 22.90 -24.32
C ILE A 660 1.56 21.79 -23.92
N GLY A 661 2.37 22.06 -22.89
CA GLY A 661 3.28 21.06 -22.32
C GLY A 661 2.55 19.98 -21.57
N GLY A 662 3.08 18.76 -21.59
CA GLY A 662 2.46 17.65 -20.87
C GLY A 662 3.45 16.53 -20.53
N LYS A 663 3.03 15.67 -19.62
CA LYS A 663 3.76 14.45 -19.27
C LYS A 663 3.09 13.25 -19.94
N GLU A 664 3.89 12.38 -20.57
CA GLU A 664 3.42 11.12 -21.12
C GLU A 664 4.10 9.95 -20.40
N ILE A 665 3.37 8.85 -20.27
CA ILE A 665 3.86 7.60 -19.70
C ILE A 665 3.95 6.57 -20.81
N LEU A 666 5.19 6.27 -21.22
CA LEU A 666 5.47 5.22 -22.17
C LEU A 666 5.55 3.89 -21.42
N GLN A 667 4.78 2.90 -21.86
CA GLN A 667 4.71 1.57 -21.30
C GLN A 667 5.32 0.59 -22.29
N PHE A 668 6.27 -0.22 -21.83
CA PHE A 668 7.00 -1.19 -22.64
C PHE A 668 6.55 -2.61 -22.26
N TYR A 669 6.09 -3.36 -23.27
CA TYR A 669 5.57 -4.71 -23.07
C TYR A 669 6.36 -5.72 -23.89
N VAL A 670 6.46 -6.94 -23.36
CA VAL A 670 7.01 -8.11 -24.06
C VAL A 670 5.92 -9.12 -24.31
N GLY A 671 5.77 -9.55 -25.56
CA GLY A 671 4.76 -10.50 -25.99
C GLY A 671 5.33 -11.88 -26.33
N PHE A 672 4.51 -12.91 -26.14
CA PHE A 672 4.85 -14.32 -26.22
C PHE A 672 3.90 -15.07 -27.15
N GLU A 673 3.48 -14.43 -28.24
CA GLU A 673 2.45 -15.00 -29.16
C GLU A 673 2.82 -16.35 -29.79
N ASN A 674 4.12 -16.62 -29.91
CA ASN A 674 4.64 -17.87 -30.48
C ASN A 674 5.08 -18.89 -29.42
N SER A 675 4.73 -18.70 -28.16
CA SER A 675 5.08 -19.62 -27.09
C SER A 675 4.28 -20.92 -27.14
N GLU A 676 4.95 -22.05 -26.95
CA GLU A 676 4.31 -23.36 -26.73
C GLU A 676 3.81 -23.48 -25.26
N ILE A 677 4.28 -22.61 -24.37
CA ILE A 677 3.88 -22.54 -22.97
C ILE A 677 2.66 -21.63 -22.88
N ASP A 678 1.67 -21.99 -22.07
CA ASP A 678 0.52 -21.13 -21.82
C ASP A 678 0.97 -19.87 -21.04
N ARG A 679 1.12 -18.75 -21.76
CA ARG A 679 1.61 -17.45 -21.26
C ARG A 679 0.65 -16.33 -21.67
N PRO A 680 0.66 -15.18 -20.94
CA PRO A 680 -0.05 -13.97 -21.39
C PRO A 680 0.39 -13.54 -22.79
N LEU A 681 -0.51 -12.88 -23.52
CA LEU A 681 -0.16 -12.35 -24.84
C LEU A 681 0.98 -11.35 -24.75
N LYS A 682 1.00 -10.54 -23.69
CA LYS A 682 2.10 -9.64 -23.33
C LYS A 682 2.14 -9.35 -21.85
N LEU A 683 3.30 -8.88 -21.35
CA LEU A 683 3.52 -8.45 -19.96
C LEU A 683 4.31 -7.14 -19.96
N LEU A 684 3.96 -6.22 -19.07
CA LEU A 684 4.73 -5.01 -18.79
C LEU A 684 6.14 -5.38 -18.29
N ARG A 685 7.18 -4.69 -18.82
CA ARG A 685 8.57 -4.92 -18.45
C ARG A 685 9.39 -3.66 -18.18
N ASP A 686 8.89 -2.49 -18.61
CA ASP A 686 9.45 -1.20 -18.24
C ASP A 686 8.43 -0.09 -18.51
N PHE A 687 8.65 1.07 -17.94
CA PHE A 687 7.87 2.29 -18.22
C PHE A 687 8.69 3.54 -17.92
N LYS A 688 8.39 4.63 -18.64
CA LYS A 688 9.07 5.92 -18.46
C LYS A 688 8.04 7.04 -18.46
N LYS A 689 8.10 7.93 -17.46
CA LYS A 689 7.30 9.17 -17.44
C LYS A 689 8.17 10.33 -17.92
N VAL A 690 7.73 11.03 -18.97
CA VAL A 690 8.53 12.04 -19.65
C VAL A 690 7.71 13.32 -19.85
N TYR A 691 8.27 14.44 -19.44
CA TYR A 691 7.71 15.78 -19.76
C TYR A 691 8.25 16.29 -21.09
N LEU A 692 7.35 16.78 -21.94
CA LEU A 692 7.66 17.44 -23.21
C LEU A 692 6.97 18.80 -23.29
N LYS A 693 7.75 19.80 -23.72
CA LYS A 693 7.21 21.12 -24.11
C LYS A 693 6.38 21.00 -25.38
N PRO A 694 5.54 22.02 -25.74
CA PRO A 694 4.88 22.08 -27.03
C PRO A 694 5.86 21.87 -28.20
N GLY A 695 5.57 20.94 -29.10
CA GLY A 695 6.40 20.59 -30.26
C GLY A 695 7.72 19.91 -29.97
N GLU A 696 8.05 19.61 -28.70
CA GLU A 696 9.30 18.94 -28.32
C GLU A 696 9.28 17.45 -28.68
N SER A 697 10.39 16.94 -29.20
CA SER A 697 10.63 15.52 -29.44
C SER A 697 11.82 15.05 -28.61
N LYS A 698 11.72 13.82 -28.05
CA LYS A 698 12.81 13.14 -27.35
C LYS A 698 12.86 11.67 -27.76
N SER A 699 14.08 11.15 -27.87
CA SER A 699 14.31 9.70 -27.99
C SER A 699 14.37 9.08 -26.59
N ILE A 700 13.52 8.11 -26.32
CA ILE A 700 13.37 7.44 -25.03
C ILE A 700 13.91 6.01 -25.13
N ASN A 701 14.79 5.65 -24.21
CA ASN A 701 15.44 4.35 -24.19
C ASN A 701 14.82 3.41 -23.16
N PHE A 702 14.74 2.12 -23.51
CA PHE A 702 14.33 1.02 -22.62
C PHE A 702 15.44 -0.04 -22.59
N GLU A 703 15.55 -0.70 -21.44
CA GLU A 703 16.53 -1.75 -21.20
C GLU A 703 15.81 -2.98 -20.61
N ILE A 704 15.96 -4.13 -21.23
CA ILE A 704 15.31 -5.38 -20.80
C ILE A 704 16.40 -6.45 -20.62
N ASN A 705 16.45 -7.04 -19.43
CA ASN A 705 17.30 -8.20 -19.21
C ASN A 705 16.64 -9.44 -19.85
N LYS A 706 17.42 -10.25 -20.56
CA LYS A 706 16.90 -11.51 -21.16
C LYS A 706 16.25 -12.44 -20.12
N ASN A 707 16.69 -12.38 -18.86
CA ASN A 707 16.06 -13.13 -17.77
C ASN A 707 14.60 -12.74 -17.50
N ASP A 708 14.21 -11.50 -17.85
CA ASP A 708 12.83 -11.01 -17.69
C ASP A 708 11.86 -11.60 -18.73
N LEU A 709 12.40 -12.32 -19.73
CA LEU A 709 11.65 -13.08 -20.74
C LEU A 709 11.30 -14.49 -20.27
N SER A 710 11.87 -14.94 -19.15
CA SER A 710 11.78 -16.32 -18.66
C SER A 710 10.39 -16.69 -18.14
N TYR A 711 10.11 -18.00 -18.14
CA TYR A 711 9.02 -18.65 -17.43
C TYR A 711 9.57 -19.65 -16.41
N TYR A 712 8.77 -20.02 -15.43
CA TYR A 712 9.17 -21.04 -14.46
C TYR A 712 8.81 -22.44 -14.93
N ASN A 713 9.80 -23.24 -15.24
CA ASN A 713 9.60 -24.66 -15.61
C ASN A 713 9.41 -25.50 -14.33
N THR A 714 8.22 -26.03 -14.12
CA THR A 714 7.85 -26.77 -12.91
C THR A 714 8.50 -28.14 -12.80
N GLU A 715 8.82 -28.79 -13.94
CA GLU A 715 9.50 -30.09 -13.95
C GLU A 715 10.98 -29.93 -13.58
N LYS A 716 11.66 -28.92 -14.18
CA LYS A 716 13.07 -28.64 -13.92
C LYS A 716 13.29 -27.75 -12.69
N LYS A 717 12.22 -27.22 -12.10
CA LYS A 717 12.22 -26.31 -10.94
C LYS A 717 13.16 -25.12 -11.11
N LYS A 718 13.17 -24.49 -12.29
CA LYS A 718 14.03 -23.34 -12.60
C LYS A 718 13.40 -22.42 -13.65
N TRP A 719 13.88 -21.20 -13.68
CA TRP A 719 13.55 -20.22 -14.70
C TRP A 719 14.24 -20.56 -16.01
N MET A 720 13.50 -20.47 -17.13
CA MET A 720 13.98 -20.80 -18.46
C MET A 720 13.42 -19.83 -19.50
N ASN A 721 14.21 -19.49 -20.50
CA ASN A 721 13.75 -18.79 -21.69
C ASN A 721 13.33 -19.79 -22.77
N GLU A 722 12.44 -19.36 -23.65
CA GLU A 722 12.09 -20.10 -24.88
C GLU A 722 12.92 -19.57 -26.06
N ASN A 723 13.26 -20.43 -26.98
CA ASN A 723 13.87 -20.05 -28.26
C ASN A 723 12.76 -19.75 -29.29
N ILE A 724 12.14 -18.56 -29.13
CA ILE A 724 11.02 -18.10 -29.95
C ILE A 724 11.23 -16.68 -30.46
N GLN A 725 10.41 -16.26 -31.40
CA GLN A 725 10.28 -14.85 -31.75
C GLN A 725 9.44 -14.14 -30.69
N TYR A 726 10.05 -13.19 -29.99
CA TYR A 726 9.38 -12.31 -29.03
C TYR A 726 8.86 -11.06 -29.75
N ASN A 727 7.75 -10.55 -29.26
CA ASN A 727 7.19 -9.29 -29.73
C ASN A 727 7.41 -8.24 -28.65
N PHE A 728 7.93 -7.08 -29.05
CA PHE A 728 8.13 -5.94 -28.18
C PHE A 728 7.17 -4.83 -28.57
N TYR A 729 6.56 -4.21 -27.59
CA TYR A 729 5.55 -3.19 -27.81
C TYR A 729 5.82 -1.97 -26.96
N VAL A 730 5.53 -0.77 -27.49
CA VAL A 730 5.59 0.49 -26.73
C VAL A 730 4.38 1.36 -27.06
N GLY A 731 3.83 2.01 -26.03
CA GLY A 731 2.72 2.96 -26.18
C GLY A 731 2.20 3.48 -24.86
N GLY A 732 1.07 4.17 -24.88
CA GLY A 732 0.50 4.86 -23.72
C GLY A 732 -0.46 4.03 -22.88
N SER A 733 -0.76 2.78 -23.26
CA SER A 733 -1.62 1.85 -22.50
C SER A 733 -1.45 0.43 -23.02
N SER A 734 -2.03 -0.57 -22.33
CA SER A 734 -2.00 -1.97 -22.79
C SER A 734 -2.84 -2.25 -24.05
N LYS A 735 -3.59 -1.27 -24.56
CA LYS A 735 -4.49 -1.47 -25.71
C LYS A 735 -3.72 -1.78 -26.97
N GLN A 736 -3.87 -3.00 -27.51
CA GLN A 736 -3.05 -3.57 -28.58
C GLN A 736 -3.00 -2.72 -29.87
N ASP A 737 -4.13 -2.14 -30.28
CA ASP A 737 -4.25 -1.32 -31.51
C ASP A 737 -3.59 0.07 -31.38
N LYS A 738 -3.08 0.43 -30.21
CA LYS A 738 -2.39 1.69 -29.90
C LYS A 738 -0.89 1.51 -29.65
N LEU A 739 -0.36 0.29 -29.82
CA LEU A 739 1.05 -0.01 -29.54
C LEU A 739 1.86 -0.08 -30.85
N LEU A 740 3.04 0.54 -30.86
CA LEU A 740 4.08 0.23 -31.82
C LEU A 740 4.65 -1.15 -31.52
N LYS A 741 4.97 -1.92 -32.56
CA LYS A 741 5.45 -3.31 -32.44
C LYS A 741 6.72 -3.54 -33.26
N ILE A 742 7.67 -4.27 -32.68
CA ILE A 742 8.75 -4.95 -33.39
C ILE A 742 8.82 -6.41 -32.96
N SER A 743 9.36 -7.28 -33.81
CA SER A 743 9.45 -8.71 -33.52
C SER A 743 10.86 -9.19 -33.78
N GLU A 744 11.46 -9.84 -32.78
CA GLU A 744 12.84 -10.32 -32.84
C GLU A 744 12.96 -11.74 -32.29
N PHE A 745 13.80 -12.56 -32.91
CA PHE A 745 14.07 -13.92 -32.46
C PHE A 745 15.20 -13.90 -31.42
N ILE A 746 14.92 -14.40 -30.20
CA ILE A 746 15.89 -14.46 -29.11
C ILE A 746 16.37 -15.89 -28.92
N TYR A 747 17.67 -16.11 -29.10
CA TYR A 747 18.31 -17.36 -28.77
C TYR A 747 18.83 -17.36 -27.34
N GLN A 748 18.83 -18.56 -26.71
CA GLN A 748 19.45 -18.77 -25.37
C GLN A 748 20.98 -18.79 -25.46
#